data_d77df2f54561cb8aff3d516a60ef1f8d
#
_entry.id   d77df2f54561cb8aff3d516a60ef1f8d
#
_cell.length_a   1.000
_cell.length_b   1.000
_cell.length_c   1.000
_cell.angle_alpha   90.00
_cell.angle_beta   90.00
_cell.angle_gamma   90.00
#
_symmetry.space_group_name_H-M   'P 1'
#
loop_
_entity.id
_entity.type
_entity.pdbx_description
1 polymer ?
#
loop_
_entity_poly.entity_id
_entity_poly.type
_entity_poly.pdbx_seq_one_letter_code
_entity_poly.pdbx_strand_id
1 'polypeptide(L)'
;MSQKPQQTGTSDVIKVRYEKLDALKEAGRDPFVITTSARDVLTETIKNNFEEYENKDVCVAGRLLSKRGKGKVSFMDLWDRSGKIQIFAKFDDLGEEEYGFLKKWDIGDIVEVKGFVFKTQMGEISVHAKEVKLLSKSLKPLPEKYHGLTNTDLRYRQRYVDLIMNPEVKDTFVKRSKIISSIRRYLDNQGFMEVETPMLVANAGGASARPFLTHFNALDEDLKLRISLELYLKRLIVGGLEKVYEIGRVFRNEGVDTRHNPEFTLMELYQAYTDYNGMMDLTENLYRHVAQEVLGTTTITYNGIEMDLGKPFERITMLDAVKKYSGVDFNEIHSDEEAKAIAKEKGVEFEERHKKGDILNLFFEEFAEEHMIQPTFVMDHPIEISPLTKKKPENPDYVERFEFFMNGWEMANAYSELNDPIDQRERFKAQEALLAQGDDEANTTDEDFLNALEIGMPPTGGIGFGIDRMCMLLTDSAAIRDVLLFPTMKSLDSDKKPSGIPKTKDAVVEEKIDFSKVKVEPLFDEYVDFETFSKSDFRAVKVKACEAVKKSKKLLQFTLDDGTGTDRTILSGIHAYYEPEELVGKTLIVITNLPPRAMMGIDSCGMLLSAVHEEEGEEKLHLLMVDNHIPAGAKLY
;
A
#
# COMPACT_ATOMS: atom_id res chain seq x y z
N MET A 1 -2.72 -29.46 49.49
CA MET A 1 -1.79 -28.68 48.66
C MET A 1 -2.04 -29.08 47.21
N SER A 2 -2.87 -28.30 46.48
CA SER A 2 -3.17 -28.52 45.07
C SER A 2 -2.08 -27.85 44.25
N GLN A 3 -1.29 -28.63 43.53
CA GLN A 3 -0.33 -28.11 42.55
C GLN A 3 -1.09 -27.42 41.41
N LYS A 4 -0.84 -26.12 41.21
CA LYS A 4 -1.22 -25.41 40.01
C LYS A 4 -0.51 -26.05 38.79
N PRO A 5 -1.17 -26.25 37.65
CA PRO A 5 -0.48 -26.70 36.46
C PRO A 5 0.57 -25.66 36.05
N GLN A 6 1.81 -26.08 35.85
CA GLN A 6 2.86 -25.28 35.23
C GLN A 6 2.40 -24.91 33.83
N GLN A 7 2.42 -23.62 33.52
CA GLN A 7 2.29 -23.14 32.14
C GLN A 7 3.52 -23.65 31.36
N THR A 8 3.31 -24.68 30.54
CA THR A 8 4.30 -25.10 29.54
C THR A 8 4.49 -23.94 28.56
N GLY A 9 5.70 -23.46 28.37
CA GLY A 9 6.02 -22.39 27.45
C GLY A 9 5.63 -22.77 26.00
N THR A 10 5.29 -21.79 25.17
CA THR A 10 4.93 -22.00 23.75
C THR A 10 5.98 -22.84 22.99
N SER A 11 7.24 -22.72 23.36
CA SER A 11 8.37 -23.54 22.84
C SER A 11 8.19 -25.03 23.08
N ASP A 12 7.72 -25.43 24.28
CA ASP A 12 7.54 -26.84 24.63
C ASP A 12 6.40 -27.49 23.87
N VAL A 13 5.30 -26.73 23.65
CA VAL A 13 4.15 -27.20 22.86
C VAL A 13 4.56 -27.42 21.39
N ILE A 14 5.34 -26.51 20.83
CA ILE A 14 5.86 -26.65 19.46
C ILE A 14 6.74 -27.91 19.36
N LYS A 15 7.68 -28.08 20.27
CA LYS A 15 8.56 -29.25 20.30
C LYS A 15 7.75 -30.56 20.31
N VAL A 16 6.75 -30.67 21.18
CA VAL A 16 5.89 -31.86 21.27
C VAL A 16 5.16 -32.12 19.93
N ARG A 17 4.75 -31.09 19.21
CA ARG A 17 4.09 -31.27 17.92
C ARG A 17 5.05 -31.76 16.81
N TYR A 18 6.31 -31.35 16.84
CA TYR A 18 7.34 -31.88 15.95
C TYR A 18 7.63 -33.37 16.29
N GLU A 19 7.78 -33.73 17.57
CA GLU A 19 7.94 -35.12 18.00
C GLU A 19 6.78 -36.03 17.56
N LYS A 20 5.52 -35.50 17.61
CA LYS A 20 4.35 -36.22 17.09
C LYS A 20 4.40 -36.39 15.57
N LEU A 21 4.90 -35.41 14.84
CA LEU A 21 5.07 -35.50 13.38
C LEU A 21 6.13 -36.57 13.04
N ASP A 22 7.26 -36.58 13.74
CA ASP A 22 8.32 -37.56 13.51
C ASP A 22 7.81 -38.98 13.78
N ALA A 23 7.08 -39.19 14.88
CA ALA A 23 6.43 -40.46 15.15
C ALA A 23 5.41 -40.90 14.11
N LEU A 24 4.70 -39.95 13.47
CA LEU A 24 3.80 -40.25 12.35
C LEU A 24 4.59 -40.68 11.10
N LYS A 25 5.71 -40.03 10.80
CA LYS A 25 6.60 -40.38 9.69
C LYS A 25 7.20 -41.75 9.86
N GLU A 26 7.71 -42.07 11.05
CA GLU A 26 8.25 -43.38 11.41
C GLU A 26 7.20 -44.49 11.26
N ALA A 27 5.93 -44.18 11.56
CA ALA A 27 4.81 -45.11 11.40
C ALA A 27 4.33 -45.22 9.94
N GLY A 28 4.98 -44.58 8.97
CA GLY A 28 4.55 -44.54 7.55
C GLY A 28 3.28 -43.74 7.30
N ARG A 29 2.91 -42.83 8.21
CA ARG A 29 1.70 -42.00 8.16
C ARG A 29 2.02 -40.50 8.00
N ASP A 30 3.03 -40.16 7.20
CA ASP A 30 3.40 -38.78 6.94
C ASP A 30 2.22 -38.03 6.27
N PRO A 31 1.61 -37.02 6.92
CA PRO A 31 0.49 -36.29 6.36
C PRO A 31 0.90 -35.43 5.15
N PHE A 32 2.17 -35.04 5.05
CA PHE A 32 2.64 -34.12 4.02
C PHE A 32 2.91 -34.76 2.66
N VAL A 33 2.84 -36.10 2.57
CA VAL A 33 2.88 -36.83 1.28
C VAL A 33 1.48 -36.95 0.65
N ILE A 34 0.43 -36.56 1.37
CA ILE A 34 -0.95 -36.63 0.89
C ILE A 34 -1.25 -35.45 -0.02
N THR A 35 -1.64 -35.70 -1.26
CA THR A 35 -1.87 -34.66 -2.27
C THR A 35 -3.35 -34.37 -2.54
N THR A 36 -4.26 -35.24 -2.12
CA THR A 36 -5.69 -35.13 -2.40
C THR A 36 -6.55 -35.53 -1.21
N SER A 37 -7.81 -35.11 -1.20
CA SER A 37 -8.85 -35.52 -0.24
C SER A 37 -10.04 -36.07 -0.98
N ALA A 38 -10.71 -37.04 -0.39
CA ALA A 38 -11.95 -37.62 -0.91
C ALA A 38 -13.21 -36.83 -0.49
N ARG A 39 -13.06 -35.61 0.05
CA ARG A 39 -14.19 -34.79 0.47
C ARG A 39 -15.22 -34.62 -0.66
N ASP A 40 -16.45 -35.01 -0.40
CA ASP A 40 -17.58 -34.98 -1.34
C ASP A 40 -18.65 -33.95 -0.99
N VAL A 41 -18.69 -33.45 0.27
CA VAL A 41 -19.72 -32.54 0.74
C VAL A 41 -19.16 -31.50 1.71
N LEU A 42 -19.81 -30.33 1.80
CA LEU A 42 -19.51 -29.26 2.75
C LEU A 42 -20.35 -29.39 4.00
N THR A 43 -19.81 -28.91 5.13
CA THR A 43 -20.44 -29.07 6.44
C THR A 43 -21.81 -28.40 6.56
N GLU A 44 -21.98 -27.18 6.01
CA GLU A 44 -23.27 -26.48 6.01
C GLU A 44 -24.27 -27.13 5.03
N THR A 45 -23.82 -27.74 3.95
CA THR A 45 -24.73 -28.50 3.05
C THR A 45 -25.39 -29.66 3.78
N ILE A 46 -24.63 -30.39 4.60
CA ILE A 46 -25.17 -31.46 5.45
C ILE A 46 -26.20 -30.91 6.43
N LYS A 47 -25.90 -29.82 7.11
CA LYS A 47 -26.79 -29.25 8.13
C LYS A 47 -28.08 -28.70 7.55
N ASN A 48 -27.98 -27.98 6.43
CA ASN A 48 -29.14 -27.35 5.79
C ASN A 48 -30.06 -28.37 5.09
N ASN A 49 -29.52 -29.56 4.76
CA ASN A 49 -30.27 -30.61 4.10
C ASN A 49 -30.22 -31.93 4.92
N PHE A 50 -30.29 -31.84 6.26
CA PHE A 50 -30.10 -32.98 7.14
C PHE A 50 -30.95 -34.20 6.76
N GLU A 51 -32.22 -34.04 6.44
CA GLU A 51 -33.15 -35.12 6.06
C GLU A 51 -32.63 -35.90 4.84
N GLU A 52 -31.96 -35.21 3.92
CA GLU A 52 -31.36 -35.86 2.75
C GLU A 52 -30.11 -36.67 3.11
N TYR A 53 -29.32 -36.19 4.08
CA TYR A 53 -28.03 -36.81 4.44
C TYR A 53 -28.14 -37.77 5.65
N GLU A 54 -29.25 -37.82 6.36
CA GLU A 54 -29.39 -38.69 7.54
C GLU A 54 -29.13 -40.16 7.16
N ASN A 55 -28.26 -40.82 7.93
CA ASN A 55 -27.75 -42.17 7.75
C ASN A 55 -27.00 -42.43 6.44
N LYS A 56 -26.70 -41.39 5.63
CA LYS A 56 -25.85 -41.55 4.45
C LYS A 56 -24.36 -41.39 4.82
N ASP A 57 -23.53 -42.17 4.15
CA ASP A 57 -22.09 -42.03 4.23
C ASP A 57 -21.64 -40.76 3.49
N VAL A 58 -20.76 -40.00 4.12
CA VAL A 58 -20.18 -38.77 3.58
C VAL A 58 -18.69 -38.73 3.88
N CYS A 59 -17.97 -37.91 3.12
CA CYS A 59 -16.58 -37.58 3.40
C CYS A 59 -16.43 -36.07 3.60
N VAL A 60 -16.10 -35.65 4.81
CA VAL A 60 -15.83 -34.26 5.16
C VAL A 60 -14.37 -34.03 5.45
N ALA A 61 -13.85 -32.87 5.08
CA ALA A 61 -12.48 -32.48 5.40
C ALA A 61 -12.40 -31.01 5.81
N GLY A 62 -11.59 -30.73 6.80
CA GLY A 62 -11.44 -29.36 7.33
C GLY A 62 -10.45 -29.28 8.49
N ARG A 63 -10.43 -28.11 9.14
CA ARG A 63 -9.56 -27.83 10.29
C ARG A 63 -10.25 -28.21 11.58
N LEU A 64 -9.48 -28.86 12.46
CA LEU A 64 -9.93 -29.24 13.80
C LEU A 64 -9.77 -28.05 14.74
N LEU A 65 -10.88 -27.51 15.26
CA LEU A 65 -10.87 -26.33 16.14
C LEU A 65 -11.33 -26.64 17.56
N SER A 66 -11.88 -27.83 17.82
CA SER A 66 -12.10 -28.32 19.17
C SER A 66 -11.91 -29.85 19.22
N LYS A 67 -11.53 -30.32 20.37
CA LYS A 67 -11.42 -31.76 20.65
C LYS A 67 -11.70 -32.00 22.12
N ARG A 68 -12.68 -32.84 22.38
CA ARG A 68 -13.10 -33.24 23.72
C ARG A 68 -13.43 -34.72 23.72
N GLY A 69 -13.16 -35.41 24.80
CA GLY A 69 -13.49 -36.82 24.93
C GLY A 69 -12.87 -37.43 26.16
N LYS A 70 -13.48 -38.49 26.64
CA LYS A 70 -13.01 -39.22 27.78
C LYS A 70 -13.10 -40.72 27.47
N GLY A 71 -12.03 -41.45 27.70
CA GLY A 71 -12.01 -42.90 27.46
C GLY A 71 -12.10 -43.27 25.97
N LYS A 72 -13.14 -44.01 25.60
CA LYS A 72 -13.34 -44.63 24.28
C LYS A 72 -14.12 -43.76 23.28
N VAL A 73 -14.47 -42.52 23.62
CA VAL A 73 -15.26 -41.64 22.77
C VAL A 73 -14.60 -40.28 22.66
N SER A 74 -14.58 -39.73 21.45
CA SER A 74 -14.08 -38.39 21.14
C SER A 74 -15.11 -37.62 20.33
N PHE A 75 -15.31 -36.35 20.71
CA PHE A 75 -16.07 -35.37 19.94
C PHE A 75 -15.11 -34.29 19.47
N MET A 76 -15.24 -33.87 18.21
CA MET A 76 -14.38 -32.88 17.58
C MET A 76 -15.21 -31.95 16.71
N ASP A 77 -14.89 -30.66 16.68
CA ASP A 77 -15.50 -29.73 15.74
C ASP A 77 -14.56 -29.57 14.53
N LEU A 78 -15.01 -30.01 13.38
CA LEU A 78 -14.35 -29.85 12.10
C LEU A 78 -14.95 -28.64 11.37
N TRP A 79 -14.10 -27.73 10.95
CA TRP A 79 -14.46 -26.51 10.24
C TRP A 79 -13.97 -26.54 8.80
N ASP A 80 -14.86 -26.29 7.84
CA ASP A 80 -14.53 -26.08 6.43
C ASP A 80 -14.84 -24.62 6.01
N ARG A 81 -14.85 -24.36 4.69
CA ARG A 81 -15.14 -23.03 4.16
C ARG A 81 -16.58 -22.55 4.42
N SER A 82 -17.51 -23.47 4.61
CA SER A 82 -18.93 -23.17 4.77
C SER A 82 -19.37 -23.03 6.23
N GLY A 83 -18.72 -23.75 7.15
CA GLY A 83 -19.09 -23.74 8.55
C GLY A 83 -18.42 -24.86 9.34
N LYS A 84 -19.13 -25.38 10.34
CA LYS A 84 -18.62 -26.45 11.20
C LYS A 84 -19.59 -27.62 11.30
N ILE A 85 -19.03 -28.83 11.52
CA ILE A 85 -19.80 -30.01 11.88
C ILE A 85 -19.11 -30.74 13.04
N GLN A 86 -19.90 -31.39 13.90
CA GLN A 86 -19.36 -32.23 14.94
C GLN A 86 -18.96 -33.59 14.36
N ILE A 87 -17.79 -34.08 14.72
CA ILE A 87 -17.31 -35.44 14.44
C ILE A 87 -17.44 -36.24 15.72
N PHE A 88 -18.13 -37.36 15.66
CA PHE A 88 -18.21 -38.36 16.72
C PHE A 88 -17.35 -39.57 16.34
N ALA A 89 -16.33 -39.83 17.16
CA ALA A 89 -15.41 -40.94 16.94
C ALA A 89 -15.42 -41.88 18.14
N LYS A 90 -15.61 -43.17 17.89
CA LYS A 90 -15.66 -44.23 18.91
C LYS A 90 -14.55 -45.25 18.71
N PHE A 91 -13.92 -45.66 19.81
CA PHE A 91 -12.84 -46.65 19.79
C PHE A 91 -13.26 -47.97 19.16
N ASP A 92 -14.47 -48.46 19.52
CA ASP A 92 -14.96 -49.76 19.04
C ASP A 92 -15.22 -49.77 17.53
N ASP A 93 -15.43 -48.59 16.89
CA ASP A 93 -15.71 -48.48 15.45
C ASP A 93 -14.42 -48.25 14.63
N LEU A 94 -13.45 -47.51 15.18
CA LEU A 94 -12.17 -47.21 14.51
C LEU A 94 -11.08 -48.24 14.78
N GLY A 95 -11.18 -49.01 15.90
CA GLY A 95 -10.15 -49.88 16.37
C GLY A 95 -9.01 -49.18 17.14
N GLU A 96 -8.14 -49.98 17.74
CA GLU A 96 -7.11 -49.49 18.66
C GLU A 96 -6.09 -48.57 17.95
N GLU A 97 -5.64 -48.97 16.78
CA GLU A 97 -4.60 -48.28 16.04
C GLU A 97 -5.09 -46.88 15.58
N GLU A 98 -6.19 -46.82 14.81
CA GLU A 98 -6.74 -45.57 14.26
C GLU A 98 -7.20 -44.62 15.37
N TYR A 99 -7.89 -45.11 16.37
CA TYR A 99 -8.29 -44.31 17.52
C TYR A 99 -7.09 -43.80 18.33
N GLY A 100 -6.00 -44.60 18.40
CA GLY A 100 -4.75 -44.21 19.01
C GLY A 100 -4.08 -43.03 18.28
N PHE A 101 -4.11 -43.03 16.94
CA PHE A 101 -3.63 -41.91 16.12
C PHE A 101 -4.51 -40.69 16.28
N LEU A 102 -5.83 -40.85 16.22
CA LEU A 102 -6.79 -39.73 16.43
C LEU A 102 -6.55 -39.07 17.79
N LYS A 103 -6.24 -39.81 18.82
CA LYS A 103 -5.91 -39.28 20.16
C LYS A 103 -4.71 -38.33 20.15
N LYS A 104 -3.73 -38.53 19.24
CA LYS A 104 -2.54 -37.68 19.10
C LYS A 104 -2.75 -36.42 18.27
N TRP A 105 -3.92 -36.25 17.60
CA TRP A 105 -4.24 -35.06 16.84
C TRP A 105 -4.33 -33.83 17.74
N ASP A 106 -3.91 -32.71 17.22
CA ASP A 106 -3.93 -31.43 17.92
C ASP A 106 -4.95 -30.45 17.30
N ILE A 107 -5.41 -29.50 18.08
CA ILE A 107 -6.21 -28.37 17.57
C ILE A 107 -5.36 -27.61 16.54
N GLY A 108 -5.96 -27.36 15.38
CA GLY A 108 -5.31 -26.77 14.22
C GLY A 108 -4.98 -27.77 13.11
N ASP A 109 -4.93 -29.08 13.40
CA ASP A 109 -4.70 -30.10 12.37
C ASP A 109 -5.79 -30.07 11.28
N ILE A 110 -5.44 -30.40 10.05
CA ILE A 110 -6.37 -30.57 8.94
C ILE A 110 -6.61 -32.05 8.74
N VAL A 111 -7.87 -32.45 8.76
CA VAL A 111 -8.27 -33.85 8.80
C VAL A 111 -9.37 -34.14 7.78
N GLU A 112 -9.43 -35.39 7.37
CA GLU A 112 -10.51 -35.99 6.58
C GLU A 112 -11.20 -37.05 7.42
N VAL A 113 -12.52 -37.06 7.38
CA VAL A 113 -13.36 -38.04 8.09
C VAL A 113 -14.40 -38.58 7.15
N LYS A 114 -14.43 -39.91 6.98
CA LYS A 114 -15.53 -40.62 6.33
C LYS A 114 -16.41 -41.23 7.36
N GLY A 115 -17.69 -41.17 7.18
CA GLY A 115 -18.67 -41.75 8.09
C GLY A 115 -20.10 -41.39 7.71
N PHE A 116 -21.07 -41.77 8.53
CA PHE A 116 -22.46 -41.46 8.27
C PHE A 116 -22.96 -40.29 9.10
N VAL A 117 -23.88 -39.54 8.53
CA VAL A 117 -24.53 -38.41 9.20
C VAL A 117 -25.61 -38.90 10.16
N PHE A 118 -25.64 -38.35 11.36
CA PHE A 118 -26.66 -38.66 12.34
C PHE A 118 -26.93 -37.45 13.26
N LYS A 119 -28.03 -37.53 14.02
CA LYS A 119 -28.35 -36.55 15.05
C LYS A 119 -28.09 -37.13 16.42
N THR A 120 -27.32 -36.44 17.23
CA THR A 120 -27.07 -36.87 18.62
C THR A 120 -28.32 -36.76 19.50
N GLN A 121 -28.34 -37.40 20.66
CA GLN A 121 -29.43 -37.27 21.64
C GLN A 121 -29.70 -35.82 22.07
N MET A 122 -28.69 -34.97 22.01
CA MET A 122 -28.76 -33.53 22.32
C MET A 122 -29.17 -32.68 21.11
N GLY A 123 -29.49 -33.29 19.98
CA GLY A 123 -29.95 -32.61 18.79
C GLY A 123 -28.84 -32.09 17.83
N GLU A 124 -27.56 -32.33 18.12
CA GLU A 124 -26.46 -31.86 17.26
C GLU A 124 -26.28 -32.78 16.05
N ILE A 125 -26.28 -32.20 14.83
CA ILE A 125 -26.00 -32.91 13.59
C ILE A 125 -24.50 -33.22 13.53
N SER A 126 -24.17 -34.49 13.35
CA SER A 126 -22.80 -35.00 13.50
C SER A 126 -22.47 -36.03 12.41
N VAL A 127 -21.18 -36.22 12.15
CA VAL A 127 -20.67 -37.34 11.36
C VAL A 127 -20.07 -38.38 12.31
N HIS A 128 -20.61 -39.60 12.27
CA HIS A 128 -20.08 -40.75 12.99
C HIS A 128 -18.92 -41.35 12.18
N ALA A 129 -17.72 -41.17 12.66
CA ALA A 129 -16.51 -41.54 11.96
C ALA A 129 -16.35 -43.06 11.82
N LYS A 130 -16.17 -43.54 10.60
CA LYS A 130 -15.76 -44.90 10.23
C LYS A 130 -14.29 -44.97 9.81
N GLU A 131 -13.81 -43.93 9.13
CA GLU A 131 -12.40 -43.75 8.73
C GLU A 131 -11.96 -42.32 9.05
N VAL A 132 -10.70 -42.21 9.45
CA VAL A 132 -10.09 -40.91 9.80
C VAL A 132 -8.71 -40.79 9.19
N LYS A 133 -8.36 -39.61 8.68
CA LYS A 133 -7.08 -39.36 8.03
C LYS A 133 -6.56 -37.97 8.38
N LEU A 134 -5.29 -37.89 8.78
CA LEU A 134 -4.61 -36.62 8.96
C LEU A 134 -4.06 -36.13 7.62
N LEU A 135 -4.55 -34.99 7.14
CA LEU A 135 -4.13 -34.41 5.86
C LEU A 135 -2.97 -33.42 6.01
N SER A 136 -2.89 -32.73 7.14
CA SER A 136 -1.80 -31.81 7.44
C SER A 136 -1.68 -31.59 8.95
N LYS A 137 -0.45 -31.60 9.44
CA LYS A 137 -0.13 -31.37 10.85
C LYS A 137 0.10 -29.89 11.15
N SER A 138 -0.64 -29.36 12.12
CA SER A 138 -0.42 -28.01 12.64
C SER A 138 0.75 -28.04 13.64
N LEU A 139 1.88 -27.47 13.27
CA LEU A 139 3.10 -27.48 14.08
C LEU A 139 3.14 -26.33 15.10
N LYS A 140 2.42 -25.23 14.84
CA LYS A 140 2.26 -24.13 15.79
C LYS A 140 0.86 -24.17 16.40
N PRO A 141 0.70 -23.95 17.72
CA PRO A 141 -0.61 -23.85 18.34
C PRO A 141 -1.36 -22.61 17.82
N LEU A 142 -2.67 -22.75 17.65
CA LEU A 142 -3.55 -21.59 17.46
C LEU A 142 -3.70 -20.83 18.79
N PRO A 143 -3.98 -19.53 18.77
CA PRO A 143 -4.34 -18.77 19.97
C PRO A 143 -5.48 -19.42 20.75
N GLU A 144 -5.53 -19.19 22.07
CA GLU A 144 -6.61 -19.75 22.90
C GLU A 144 -7.96 -19.20 22.48
N LYS A 145 -8.97 -20.08 22.35
CA LYS A 145 -10.29 -19.78 21.82
C LYS A 145 -11.04 -18.70 22.62
N TYR A 146 -10.78 -18.55 23.92
CA TYR A 146 -11.48 -17.60 24.80
C TYR A 146 -10.95 -16.18 24.72
N HIS A 147 -9.75 -15.97 24.22
CA HIS A 147 -9.13 -14.65 24.09
C HIS A 147 -9.00 -14.24 22.63
N GLY A 148 -9.15 -15.18 21.67
CA GLY A 148 -9.01 -14.92 20.24
C GLY A 148 -7.68 -14.28 19.90
N LEU A 149 -7.52 -13.86 18.66
CA LEU A 149 -6.46 -12.93 18.26
C LEU A 149 -7.02 -11.50 18.41
N THR A 150 -7.00 -10.96 19.64
CA THR A 150 -7.57 -9.65 19.98
C THR A 150 -6.65 -8.48 19.62
N ASN A 151 -5.35 -8.72 19.54
CA ASN A 151 -4.38 -7.69 19.16
C ASN A 151 -4.53 -7.38 17.67
N THR A 152 -5.01 -6.18 17.35
CA THR A 152 -5.31 -5.72 15.99
C THR A 152 -4.09 -5.75 15.08
N ASP A 153 -2.89 -5.38 15.57
CA ASP A 153 -1.66 -5.43 14.79
C ASP A 153 -1.30 -6.87 14.39
N LEU A 154 -1.41 -7.81 15.33
CA LEU A 154 -1.19 -9.24 15.03
C LEU A 154 -2.25 -9.80 14.07
N ARG A 155 -3.51 -9.37 14.16
CA ARG A 155 -4.57 -9.77 13.22
C ARG A 155 -4.21 -9.41 11.78
N TYR A 156 -3.70 -8.22 11.55
CA TYR A 156 -3.29 -7.78 10.21
C TYR A 156 -2.03 -8.51 9.72
N ARG A 157 -1.02 -8.72 10.59
CA ARG A 157 0.22 -9.41 10.24
C ARG A 157 0.04 -10.91 10.05
N GLN A 158 -0.83 -11.54 10.83
CA GLN A 158 -1.15 -12.96 10.77
C GLN A 158 -2.59 -13.19 10.30
N ARG A 159 -2.96 -12.58 9.18
CA ARG A 159 -4.31 -12.66 8.63
C ARG A 159 -4.80 -14.10 8.46
N TYR A 160 -3.94 -15.03 8.13
CA TYR A 160 -4.26 -16.45 8.06
C TYR A 160 -4.69 -17.06 9.41
N VAL A 161 -4.19 -16.54 10.53
CA VAL A 161 -4.67 -16.93 11.87
C VAL A 161 -5.98 -16.20 12.19
N ASP A 162 -6.07 -14.92 11.88
CA ASP A 162 -7.28 -14.09 12.05
C ASP A 162 -8.49 -14.73 11.35
N LEU A 163 -8.34 -15.17 10.09
CA LEU A 163 -9.36 -15.87 9.31
C LEU A 163 -9.78 -17.22 9.91
N ILE A 164 -8.93 -17.86 10.70
CA ILE A 164 -9.26 -19.11 11.41
C ILE A 164 -10.01 -18.82 12.71
N MET A 165 -9.60 -17.79 13.44
CA MET A 165 -10.08 -17.52 14.79
C MET A 165 -11.32 -16.63 14.82
N ASN A 166 -11.48 -15.74 13.83
CA ASN A 166 -12.53 -14.71 13.76
C ASN A 166 -13.37 -14.89 12.48
N PRO A 167 -14.47 -15.67 12.53
CA PRO A 167 -15.30 -15.96 11.35
C PRO A 167 -15.87 -14.72 10.65
N GLU A 168 -16.16 -13.66 11.40
CA GLU A 168 -16.68 -12.38 10.90
C GLU A 168 -15.70 -11.72 9.93
N VAL A 169 -14.39 -11.85 10.15
CA VAL A 169 -13.36 -11.34 9.25
C VAL A 169 -13.44 -12.02 7.88
N LYS A 170 -13.70 -13.32 7.87
CA LYS A 170 -13.90 -14.06 6.62
C LYS A 170 -15.13 -13.57 5.86
N ASP A 171 -16.23 -13.25 6.56
CA ASP A 171 -17.44 -12.71 5.95
C ASP A 171 -17.18 -11.36 5.25
N THR A 172 -16.41 -10.47 5.86
CA THR A 172 -15.97 -9.20 5.24
C THR A 172 -15.31 -9.44 3.87
N PHE A 173 -14.38 -10.39 3.77
CA PHE A 173 -13.70 -10.68 2.49
C PHE A 173 -14.61 -11.39 1.48
N VAL A 174 -15.54 -12.21 1.94
CA VAL A 174 -16.58 -12.79 1.07
C VAL A 174 -17.48 -11.68 0.50
N LYS A 175 -17.92 -10.75 1.34
CA LYS A 175 -18.70 -9.57 0.90
C LYS A 175 -17.91 -8.71 -0.06
N ARG A 176 -16.63 -8.39 0.23
CA ARG A 176 -15.75 -7.66 -0.68
C ARG A 176 -15.68 -8.30 -2.07
N SER A 177 -15.49 -9.61 -2.13
CA SER A 177 -15.48 -10.34 -3.40
C SER A 177 -16.81 -10.25 -4.15
N LYS A 178 -17.94 -10.32 -3.42
CA LYS A 178 -19.28 -10.17 -3.99
C LYS A 178 -19.52 -8.73 -4.48
N ILE A 179 -19.07 -7.71 -3.76
CA ILE A 179 -19.16 -6.30 -4.17
C ILE A 179 -18.48 -6.12 -5.53
N ILE A 180 -17.21 -6.53 -5.66
CA ILE A 180 -16.47 -6.41 -6.93
C ILE A 180 -17.15 -7.19 -8.06
N SER A 181 -17.64 -8.40 -7.79
CA SER A 181 -18.36 -9.19 -8.80
C SER A 181 -19.69 -8.56 -9.18
N SER A 182 -20.39 -7.89 -8.26
CA SER A 182 -21.64 -7.17 -8.52
C SER A 182 -21.40 -5.95 -9.40
N ILE A 183 -20.35 -5.17 -9.09
CA ILE A 183 -19.92 -4.03 -9.91
C ILE A 183 -19.67 -4.46 -11.34
N ARG A 184 -18.88 -5.53 -11.57
CA ARG A 184 -18.57 -6.06 -12.91
C ARG A 184 -19.85 -6.43 -13.67
N ARG A 185 -20.74 -7.20 -13.07
CA ARG A 185 -22.01 -7.58 -13.70
C ARG A 185 -22.87 -6.36 -14.06
N TYR A 186 -22.92 -5.37 -13.17
CA TYR A 186 -23.66 -4.14 -13.43
C TYR A 186 -23.11 -3.39 -14.65
N LEU A 187 -21.79 -3.18 -14.70
CA LEU A 187 -21.13 -2.44 -15.78
C LEU A 187 -21.18 -3.21 -17.11
N ASP A 188 -20.93 -4.52 -17.10
CA ASP A 188 -21.02 -5.38 -18.28
C ASP A 188 -22.45 -5.33 -18.89
N ASN A 189 -23.47 -5.37 -18.04
CA ASN A 189 -24.87 -5.24 -18.47
C ASN A 189 -25.22 -3.84 -19.04
N GLN A 190 -24.44 -2.80 -18.69
CA GLN A 190 -24.54 -1.47 -19.26
C GLN A 190 -23.72 -1.30 -20.55
N GLY A 191 -23.01 -2.36 -20.98
CA GLY A 191 -22.19 -2.39 -22.19
C GLY A 191 -20.79 -1.78 -22.00
N PHE A 192 -20.29 -1.68 -20.78
CA PHE A 192 -18.90 -1.34 -20.53
C PHE A 192 -17.99 -2.52 -20.79
N MET A 193 -16.77 -2.25 -21.27
CA MET A 193 -15.71 -3.23 -21.46
C MET A 193 -14.69 -3.09 -20.31
N GLU A 194 -14.41 -4.17 -19.56
CA GLU A 194 -13.29 -4.21 -18.64
C GLU A 194 -11.98 -4.30 -19.43
N VAL A 195 -11.03 -3.45 -19.11
CA VAL A 195 -9.72 -3.38 -19.76
C VAL A 195 -8.61 -3.40 -18.71
N GLU A 196 -7.38 -3.66 -19.16
CA GLU A 196 -6.16 -3.58 -18.33
C GLU A 196 -5.18 -2.60 -18.97
N THR A 197 -4.62 -1.70 -18.16
CA THR A 197 -3.62 -0.73 -18.59
C THR A 197 -2.33 -0.88 -17.78
N PRO A 198 -1.20 -0.30 -18.22
CA PRO A 198 0.08 -0.50 -17.57
C PRO A 198 0.12 -0.03 -16.11
N MET A 199 0.70 -0.84 -15.21
CA MET A 199 1.04 -0.42 -13.83
C MET A 199 2.37 0.33 -13.78
N LEU A 200 3.32 -0.01 -14.67
CA LEU A 200 4.61 0.69 -14.83
C LEU A 200 4.46 1.72 -15.93
N VAL A 201 4.66 2.97 -15.60
CA VAL A 201 4.44 4.10 -16.50
C VAL A 201 5.66 5.03 -16.50
N ALA A 202 5.93 5.65 -17.64
CA ALA A 202 6.97 6.68 -17.73
C ALA A 202 6.51 7.98 -17.04
N ASN A 203 5.23 8.32 -17.22
CA ASN A 203 4.60 9.47 -16.58
C ASN A 203 3.41 9.05 -15.72
N ALA A 204 3.43 9.41 -14.43
CA ALA A 204 2.33 9.18 -13.52
C ALA A 204 1.48 10.45 -13.45
N GLY A 205 0.27 10.39 -13.99
CA GLY A 205 -0.68 11.49 -14.03
C GLY A 205 -2.11 11.02 -13.74
N GLY A 206 -3.08 11.95 -13.76
CA GLY A 206 -4.48 11.66 -13.48
C GLY A 206 -4.89 11.78 -12.00
N ALA A 207 -3.96 12.17 -11.13
CA ALA A 207 -4.22 12.46 -9.72
C ALA A 207 -3.14 13.39 -9.18
N SER A 208 -3.42 14.05 -8.05
CA SER A 208 -2.40 14.76 -7.26
C SER A 208 -1.89 13.80 -6.20
N ALA A 209 -0.73 13.17 -6.44
CA ALA A 209 -0.14 12.19 -5.54
C ALA A 209 1.33 11.93 -5.88
N ARG A 210 2.12 11.59 -4.86
CA ARG A 210 3.51 11.22 -5.05
C ARG A 210 3.64 9.76 -5.53
N PRO A 211 4.30 9.47 -6.68
CA PRO A 211 4.47 8.11 -7.18
C PRO A 211 5.60 7.35 -6.47
N PHE A 212 5.52 6.02 -6.47
CA PHE A 212 6.69 5.16 -6.22
C PHE A 212 7.56 5.09 -7.47
N LEU A 213 8.87 5.17 -7.29
CA LEU A 213 9.87 5.06 -8.36
C LEU A 213 10.44 3.65 -8.43
N THR A 214 10.74 3.19 -9.62
CA THR A 214 11.40 1.91 -9.88
C THR A 214 12.31 2.01 -11.11
N HIS A 215 13.23 1.08 -11.26
CA HIS A 215 14.16 1.03 -12.39
C HIS A 215 13.97 -0.22 -13.23
N PHE A 216 13.86 -0.07 -14.55
CA PHE A 216 13.75 -1.18 -15.49
C PHE A 216 15.13 -1.55 -16.05
N ASN A 217 15.80 -2.52 -15.42
CA ASN A 217 17.19 -2.89 -15.71
C ASN A 217 17.47 -3.24 -17.19
N ALA A 218 16.51 -3.84 -17.89
CA ALA A 218 16.72 -4.28 -19.27
C ALA A 218 16.83 -3.13 -20.27
N LEU A 219 16.16 -2.01 -20.00
CA LEU A 219 16.17 -0.80 -20.83
C LEU A 219 17.00 0.33 -20.21
N ASP A 220 17.49 0.15 -18.98
CA ASP A 220 18.19 1.19 -18.21
C ASP A 220 17.35 2.47 -18.09
N GLU A 221 16.04 2.30 -17.75
CA GLU A 221 15.06 3.37 -17.68
C GLU A 221 14.38 3.42 -16.32
N ASP A 222 14.17 4.64 -15.82
CA ASP A 222 13.40 4.86 -14.60
C ASP A 222 11.91 4.92 -14.93
N LEU A 223 11.11 4.13 -14.22
CA LEU A 223 9.68 4.08 -14.33
C LEU A 223 9.02 4.43 -13.00
N LYS A 224 7.73 4.72 -13.08
CA LYS A 224 6.88 5.02 -11.92
C LYS A 224 5.79 3.97 -11.80
N LEU A 225 5.34 3.68 -10.59
CA LEU A 225 4.08 2.99 -10.39
C LEU A 225 2.93 3.97 -10.58
N ARG A 226 1.89 3.57 -11.30
CA ARG A 226 0.74 4.43 -11.61
C ARG A 226 0.01 4.90 -10.35
N ILE A 227 -0.43 6.15 -10.34
CA ILE A 227 -1.22 6.76 -9.25
C ILE A 227 -2.72 6.83 -9.58
N SER A 228 -3.09 6.63 -10.84
CA SER A 228 -4.44 6.66 -11.41
C SER A 228 -4.49 5.80 -12.67
N LEU A 229 -5.68 5.53 -13.19
CA LEU A 229 -5.95 4.79 -14.44
C LEU A 229 -6.32 5.74 -15.59
N GLU A 230 -6.61 6.99 -15.30
CA GLU A 230 -7.29 7.99 -16.08
C GLU A 230 -6.73 8.17 -17.49
N LEU A 231 -5.44 8.56 -17.60
CA LEU A 231 -4.88 8.99 -18.89
C LEU A 231 -4.85 7.87 -19.92
N TYR A 232 -4.68 6.61 -19.50
CA TYR A 232 -4.74 5.47 -20.41
C TYR A 232 -6.16 5.15 -20.85
N LEU A 233 -7.14 5.22 -19.95
CA LEU A 233 -8.54 4.94 -20.26
C LEU A 233 -9.10 6.01 -21.22
N LYS A 234 -8.74 7.28 -21.05
CA LYS A 234 -9.10 8.34 -22.00
C LYS A 234 -8.52 8.12 -23.40
N ARG A 235 -7.28 7.59 -23.52
CA ARG A 235 -6.71 7.21 -24.82
C ARG A 235 -7.51 6.11 -25.50
N LEU A 236 -8.11 5.17 -24.75
CA LEU A 236 -9.00 4.16 -25.29
C LEU A 236 -10.30 4.75 -25.82
N ILE A 237 -10.84 5.78 -25.16
CA ILE A 237 -11.99 6.56 -25.67
C ILE A 237 -11.64 7.22 -27.00
N VAL A 238 -10.47 7.85 -27.12
CA VAL A 238 -9.97 8.39 -28.41
C VAL A 238 -9.89 7.29 -29.47
N GLY A 239 -9.49 6.08 -29.08
CA GLY A 239 -9.42 4.90 -29.95
C GLY A 239 -10.79 4.31 -30.36
N GLY A 240 -11.92 4.86 -29.86
CA GLY A 240 -13.27 4.43 -30.20
C GLY A 240 -13.86 3.36 -29.28
N LEU A 241 -13.20 3.03 -28.14
CA LEU A 241 -13.82 2.22 -27.10
C LEU A 241 -14.69 3.11 -26.22
N GLU A 242 -15.96 3.26 -26.61
CA GLU A 242 -16.87 4.28 -26.07
C GLU A 242 -17.25 4.10 -24.60
N LYS A 243 -17.11 2.90 -24.04
CA LYS A 243 -17.41 2.57 -22.64
C LYS A 243 -16.37 1.61 -22.11
N VAL A 244 -15.48 2.09 -21.26
CA VAL A 244 -14.41 1.28 -20.66
C VAL A 244 -14.37 1.46 -19.17
N TYR A 245 -13.93 0.41 -18.46
CA TYR A 245 -13.59 0.49 -17.05
C TYR A 245 -12.41 -0.40 -16.72
N GLU A 246 -11.69 -0.05 -15.66
CA GLU A 246 -10.65 -0.89 -15.07
C GLU A 246 -10.81 -0.91 -13.55
N ILE A 247 -10.76 -2.10 -12.93
CA ILE A 247 -10.64 -2.26 -11.49
C ILE A 247 -9.21 -2.69 -11.21
N GLY A 248 -8.38 -1.76 -10.76
CA GLY A 248 -6.94 -1.98 -10.63
C GLY A 248 -6.32 -1.47 -9.34
N ARG A 249 -5.09 -1.91 -9.08
CA ARG A 249 -4.25 -1.32 -8.04
C ARG A 249 -3.62 -0.04 -8.53
N VAL A 250 -3.65 0.97 -7.67
CA VAL A 250 -2.90 2.22 -7.81
C VAL A 250 -2.02 2.41 -6.58
N PHE A 251 -0.97 3.22 -6.72
CA PHE A 251 0.11 3.32 -5.76
C PHE A 251 0.41 4.78 -5.47
N ARG A 252 0.26 5.20 -4.21
CA ARG A 252 0.57 6.56 -3.76
C ARG A 252 1.54 6.51 -2.61
N ASN A 253 2.70 7.14 -2.77
CA ASN A 253 3.78 7.15 -1.79
C ASN A 253 3.52 8.22 -0.71
N GLU A 254 2.46 7.99 0.04
CA GLU A 254 1.92 8.90 1.04
C GLU A 254 1.86 8.22 2.42
N GLY A 255 1.28 8.91 3.40
CA GLY A 255 1.09 8.39 4.74
C GLY A 255 0.15 7.17 4.82
N VAL A 256 0.22 6.44 5.91
CA VAL A 256 -0.63 5.28 6.20
C VAL A 256 -1.44 5.54 7.45
N ASP A 257 -2.76 5.58 7.32
CA ASP A 257 -3.69 5.79 8.43
C ASP A 257 -4.86 4.77 8.41
N THR A 258 -5.99 5.11 9.02
CA THR A 258 -7.19 4.26 9.05
C THR A 258 -7.95 4.23 7.72
N ARG A 259 -7.75 5.21 6.84
CA ARG A 259 -8.44 5.37 5.55
C ARG A 259 -7.51 5.25 4.34
N HIS A 260 -6.19 5.36 4.55
CA HIS A 260 -5.18 5.35 3.49
C HIS A 260 -4.20 4.20 3.62
N ASN A 261 -3.91 3.57 2.48
CA ASN A 261 -2.89 2.54 2.31
C ASN A 261 -2.08 2.86 1.04
N PRO A 262 -0.75 2.69 1.01
CA PRO A 262 0.09 3.13 -0.11
C PRO A 262 -0.25 2.42 -1.44
N GLU A 263 -0.89 1.28 -1.39
CA GLU A 263 -1.52 0.60 -2.53
C GLU A 263 -2.98 0.31 -2.19
N PHE A 264 -3.90 0.62 -3.09
CA PHE A 264 -5.33 0.42 -2.89
C PHE A 264 -6.03 0.10 -4.21
N THR A 265 -7.28 -0.36 -4.11
CA THR A 265 -8.08 -0.70 -5.28
C THR A 265 -8.93 0.49 -5.70
N LEU A 266 -8.68 0.97 -6.90
CA LEU A 266 -9.46 1.99 -7.57
C LEU A 266 -10.23 1.35 -8.73
N MET A 267 -11.44 1.81 -8.99
CA MET A 267 -12.13 1.59 -10.25
C MET A 267 -12.28 2.92 -10.94
N GLU A 268 -11.84 3.02 -12.18
CA GLU A 268 -12.15 4.14 -13.03
C GLU A 268 -12.92 3.67 -14.26
N LEU A 269 -13.89 4.47 -14.69
CA LEU A 269 -14.65 4.23 -15.90
C LEU A 269 -14.89 5.53 -16.68
N TYR A 270 -14.96 5.36 -17.99
CA TYR A 270 -15.16 6.46 -18.93
C TYR A 270 -16.22 6.07 -19.96
N GLN A 271 -17.12 6.99 -20.24
CA GLN A 271 -18.18 6.82 -21.21
C GLN A 271 -18.25 8.01 -22.15
N ALA A 272 -18.13 7.76 -23.45
CA ALA A 272 -18.34 8.76 -24.48
C ALA A 272 -19.82 9.18 -24.58
N TYR A 273 -20.04 10.41 -25.03
CA TYR A 273 -21.36 11.02 -25.28
C TYR A 273 -22.22 11.16 -24.02
N THR A 274 -21.58 11.35 -22.88
CA THR A 274 -22.22 11.69 -21.61
C THR A 274 -21.41 12.76 -20.88
N ASP A 275 -21.94 13.27 -19.79
CA ASP A 275 -21.36 14.31 -18.95
C ASP A 275 -21.33 13.89 -17.47
N TYR A 276 -20.95 14.81 -16.58
CA TYR A 276 -20.90 14.56 -15.15
C TYR A 276 -22.29 14.25 -14.54
N ASN A 277 -23.42 14.75 -15.15
CA ASN A 277 -24.76 14.38 -14.69
C ASN A 277 -25.04 12.90 -14.94
N GLY A 278 -24.66 12.38 -16.12
CA GLY A 278 -24.74 10.95 -16.41
C GLY A 278 -23.90 10.11 -15.46
N MET A 279 -22.74 10.64 -15.00
CA MET A 279 -21.90 9.97 -13.99
C MET A 279 -22.57 9.97 -12.60
N MET A 280 -23.30 11.04 -12.21
CA MET A 280 -24.11 11.04 -10.98
C MET A 280 -25.19 9.97 -11.01
N ASP A 281 -25.94 9.87 -12.11
CA ASP A 281 -27.00 8.86 -12.26
C ASP A 281 -26.43 7.42 -12.25
N LEU A 282 -25.29 7.20 -12.90
CA LEU A 282 -24.58 5.91 -12.86
C LEU A 282 -24.15 5.56 -11.43
N THR A 283 -23.57 6.50 -10.71
CA THR A 283 -23.09 6.32 -9.33
C THR A 283 -24.23 5.95 -8.39
N GLU A 284 -25.31 6.69 -8.43
CA GLU A 284 -26.51 6.42 -7.60
C GLU A 284 -27.06 5.03 -7.85
N ASN A 285 -27.21 4.65 -9.13
CA ASN A 285 -27.74 3.34 -9.50
C ASN A 285 -26.77 2.20 -9.18
N LEU A 286 -25.46 2.39 -9.35
CA LEU A 286 -24.43 1.40 -9.03
C LEU A 286 -24.42 1.08 -7.52
N TYR A 287 -24.35 2.10 -6.66
CA TYR A 287 -24.35 1.92 -5.21
C TYR A 287 -25.61 1.22 -4.72
N ARG A 288 -26.79 1.65 -5.22
CA ARG A 288 -28.08 1.02 -4.92
C ARG A 288 -28.11 -0.45 -5.35
N HIS A 289 -27.63 -0.75 -6.55
CA HIS A 289 -27.57 -2.11 -7.09
C HIS A 289 -26.67 -3.00 -6.23
N VAL A 290 -25.45 -2.56 -5.95
CA VAL A 290 -24.47 -3.34 -5.17
C VAL A 290 -24.97 -3.60 -3.74
N ALA A 291 -25.51 -2.59 -3.07
CA ALA A 291 -26.07 -2.77 -1.73
C ALA A 291 -27.23 -3.78 -1.72
N GLN A 292 -28.17 -3.65 -2.66
CA GLN A 292 -29.31 -4.56 -2.76
C GLN A 292 -28.87 -5.99 -3.06
N GLU A 293 -27.92 -6.19 -3.99
CA GLU A 293 -27.47 -7.52 -4.38
C GLU A 293 -26.62 -8.22 -3.30
N VAL A 294 -25.75 -7.47 -2.62
CA VAL A 294 -24.79 -8.06 -1.67
C VAL A 294 -25.33 -8.14 -0.25
N LEU A 295 -26.09 -7.12 0.17
CA LEU A 295 -26.61 -7.00 1.54
C LEU A 295 -28.10 -7.34 1.65
N GLY A 296 -28.83 -7.34 0.53
CA GLY A 296 -30.28 -7.52 0.51
C GLY A 296 -31.08 -6.29 0.93
N THR A 297 -30.43 -5.13 1.08
CA THR A 297 -31.02 -3.86 1.50
C THR A 297 -30.29 -2.69 0.88
N THR A 298 -30.98 -1.57 0.69
CA THR A 298 -30.38 -0.28 0.30
C THR A 298 -30.08 0.63 1.50
N THR A 299 -30.55 0.28 2.68
CA THR A 299 -30.21 0.97 3.92
C THR A 299 -29.00 0.28 4.54
N ILE A 300 -27.91 1.02 4.70
CA ILE A 300 -26.65 0.54 5.29
C ILE A 300 -26.43 1.22 6.64
N THR A 301 -25.72 0.54 7.52
CA THR A 301 -25.31 1.10 8.81
C THR A 301 -23.79 1.05 8.91
N TYR A 302 -23.17 2.17 9.21
CA TYR A 302 -21.73 2.27 9.46
C TYR A 302 -21.50 2.96 10.81
N ASN A 303 -20.81 2.29 11.72
CA ASN A 303 -20.52 2.79 13.07
C ASN A 303 -21.79 3.36 13.78
N GLY A 304 -22.93 2.67 13.62
CA GLY A 304 -24.21 3.07 14.18
C GLY A 304 -24.95 4.20 13.43
N ILE A 305 -24.38 4.74 12.37
CA ILE A 305 -25.00 5.76 11.51
C ILE A 305 -25.71 5.07 10.34
N GLU A 306 -27.01 5.34 10.20
CA GLU A 306 -27.81 4.80 9.10
C GLU A 306 -27.72 5.72 7.86
N MET A 307 -27.46 5.13 6.70
CA MET A 307 -27.44 5.80 5.40
C MET A 307 -28.36 5.08 4.42
N ASP A 308 -29.20 5.83 3.71
CA ASP A 308 -30.22 5.29 2.81
C ASP A 308 -29.88 5.51 1.35
N LEU A 309 -29.34 4.49 0.71
CA LEU A 309 -29.01 4.46 -0.73
C LEU A 309 -30.27 4.31 -1.62
N GLY A 310 -31.43 4.03 -1.04
CA GLY A 310 -32.68 3.89 -1.76
C GLY A 310 -33.33 5.23 -2.15
N LYS A 311 -32.97 6.31 -1.44
CA LYS A 311 -33.42 7.67 -1.74
C LYS A 311 -32.58 8.32 -2.83
N PRO A 312 -33.10 9.36 -3.52
CA PRO A 312 -32.27 10.22 -4.36
C PRO A 312 -31.12 10.83 -3.55
N PHE A 313 -29.91 10.83 -4.11
CA PHE A 313 -28.76 11.44 -3.45
C PHE A 313 -28.84 12.96 -3.50
N GLU A 314 -28.42 13.63 -2.42
CA GLU A 314 -28.37 15.10 -2.37
C GLU A 314 -27.39 15.63 -3.43
N ARG A 315 -27.75 16.73 -4.10
CA ARG A 315 -26.89 17.45 -5.05
C ARG A 315 -26.75 18.88 -4.55
N ILE A 316 -25.53 19.26 -4.18
CA ILE A 316 -25.20 20.60 -3.66
C ILE A 316 -23.95 21.13 -4.35
N THR A 317 -23.91 22.42 -4.68
CA THR A 317 -22.67 23.03 -5.19
C THR A 317 -21.66 23.22 -4.06
N MET A 318 -20.36 23.23 -4.36
CA MET A 318 -19.33 23.54 -3.37
C MET A 318 -19.55 24.92 -2.73
N LEU A 319 -19.97 25.90 -3.53
CA LEU A 319 -20.33 27.24 -3.05
C LEU A 319 -21.46 27.22 -2.02
N ASP A 320 -22.54 26.49 -2.31
CA ASP A 320 -23.69 26.38 -1.40
C ASP A 320 -23.36 25.58 -0.15
N ALA A 321 -22.53 24.54 -0.26
CA ALA A 321 -22.06 23.75 0.87
C ALA A 321 -21.20 24.62 1.82
N VAL A 322 -20.23 25.35 1.28
CA VAL A 322 -19.39 26.27 2.08
C VAL A 322 -20.24 27.36 2.72
N LYS A 323 -21.14 27.99 1.97
CA LYS A 323 -22.05 29.00 2.51
C LYS A 323 -22.92 28.46 3.64
N LYS A 324 -23.46 27.24 3.48
CA LYS A 324 -24.33 26.58 4.46
C LYS A 324 -23.63 26.32 5.78
N TYR A 325 -22.39 25.87 5.75
CA TYR A 325 -21.70 25.38 6.95
C TYR A 325 -20.69 26.39 7.54
N SER A 326 -20.00 27.20 6.72
CA SER A 326 -19.08 28.24 7.20
C SER A 326 -19.75 29.61 7.43
N GLY A 327 -20.91 29.85 6.78
CA GLY A 327 -21.58 31.15 6.75
C GLY A 327 -20.94 32.14 5.78
N VAL A 328 -19.91 31.75 5.02
CA VAL A 328 -19.20 32.61 4.05
C VAL A 328 -19.74 32.37 2.64
N ASP A 329 -20.18 33.43 1.97
CA ASP A 329 -20.64 33.38 0.59
C ASP A 329 -19.50 33.76 -0.39
N PHE A 330 -18.89 32.77 -1.01
CA PHE A 330 -17.81 32.99 -1.98
C PHE A 330 -18.25 33.65 -3.29
N ASN A 331 -19.58 33.78 -3.55
CA ASN A 331 -20.06 34.58 -4.63
C ASN A 331 -19.83 36.10 -4.42
N GLU A 332 -19.71 36.53 -3.16
CA GLU A 332 -19.45 37.92 -2.78
C GLU A 332 -17.95 38.25 -2.70
N ILE A 333 -17.05 37.25 -2.88
CA ILE A 333 -15.61 37.39 -2.88
C ILE A 333 -15.11 37.52 -4.30
N HIS A 334 -14.36 38.58 -4.62
CA HIS A 334 -14.02 38.93 -6.01
C HIS A 334 -12.51 38.87 -6.30
N SER A 335 -11.65 38.67 -5.29
CA SER A 335 -10.21 38.58 -5.49
C SER A 335 -9.56 37.53 -4.58
N ASP A 336 -8.32 37.13 -4.91
CA ASP A 336 -7.51 36.21 -4.11
C ASP A 336 -7.17 36.85 -2.73
N GLU A 337 -6.95 38.17 -2.70
CA GLU A 337 -6.65 38.91 -1.47
C GLU A 337 -7.84 38.92 -0.51
N GLU A 338 -9.07 39.11 -1.05
CA GLU A 338 -10.30 39.04 -0.25
C GLU A 338 -10.50 37.61 0.31
N ALA A 339 -10.28 36.57 -0.51
CA ALA A 339 -10.38 35.18 -0.07
C ALA A 339 -9.37 34.88 1.05
N LYS A 340 -8.11 35.27 0.89
CA LYS A 340 -7.07 35.13 1.92
C LYS A 340 -7.38 35.92 3.20
N ALA A 341 -7.97 37.09 3.09
CA ALA A 341 -8.37 37.89 4.25
C ALA A 341 -9.45 37.19 5.09
N ILE A 342 -10.46 36.61 4.41
CA ILE A 342 -11.53 35.85 5.06
C ILE A 342 -10.99 34.53 5.64
N ALA A 343 -10.06 33.85 4.96
CA ALA A 343 -9.40 32.66 5.48
C ALA A 343 -8.67 32.97 6.81
N LYS A 344 -7.92 34.05 6.88
CA LYS A 344 -7.28 34.52 8.12
C LYS A 344 -8.30 34.83 9.22
N GLU A 345 -9.41 35.50 8.90
CA GLU A 345 -10.48 35.81 9.85
C GLU A 345 -11.11 34.54 10.44
N LYS A 346 -11.33 33.53 9.60
CA LYS A 346 -11.96 32.25 9.97
C LYS A 346 -10.97 31.22 10.55
N GLY A 347 -9.66 31.51 10.52
CA GLY A 347 -8.62 30.62 11.03
C GLY A 347 -8.26 29.47 10.09
N VAL A 348 -8.60 29.56 8.80
CA VAL A 348 -8.24 28.58 7.77
C VAL A 348 -6.80 28.81 7.34
N GLU A 349 -5.94 27.79 7.47
CA GLU A 349 -4.55 27.85 7.03
C GLU A 349 -4.45 27.76 5.51
N PHE A 350 -3.57 28.55 4.91
CA PHE A 350 -3.35 28.56 3.47
C PHE A 350 -1.90 28.95 3.13
N GLU A 351 -1.46 28.62 1.92
CA GLU A 351 -0.16 29.04 1.39
C GLU A 351 -0.30 30.33 0.54
N GLU A 352 0.78 31.13 0.47
CA GLU A 352 0.75 32.40 -0.29
C GLU A 352 0.46 32.21 -1.79
N ARG A 353 0.75 31.05 -2.35
CA ARG A 353 0.43 30.69 -3.76
C ARG A 353 -1.05 30.42 -4.01
N HIS A 354 -1.84 30.13 -2.98
CA HIS A 354 -3.24 29.80 -3.11
C HIS A 354 -4.06 30.96 -3.68
N LYS A 355 -4.95 30.64 -4.59
CA LYS A 355 -5.93 31.54 -5.21
C LYS A 355 -7.30 31.38 -4.54
N LYS A 356 -8.28 32.16 -4.99
CA LYS A 356 -9.65 32.13 -4.48
C LYS A 356 -10.25 30.71 -4.52
N GLY A 357 -10.03 29.96 -5.61
CA GLY A 357 -10.55 28.60 -5.76
C GLY A 357 -9.91 27.60 -4.80
N ASP A 358 -8.59 27.69 -4.56
CA ASP A 358 -7.91 26.89 -3.56
C ASP A 358 -8.46 27.17 -2.15
N ILE A 359 -8.67 28.45 -1.83
CA ILE A 359 -9.24 28.86 -0.54
C ILE A 359 -10.68 28.35 -0.37
N LEU A 360 -11.50 28.39 -1.42
CA LEU A 360 -12.84 27.79 -1.39
C LEU A 360 -12.80 26.30 -1.05
N ASN A 361 -11.87 25.56 -1.63
CA ASN A 361 -11.68 24.15 -1.33
C ASN A 361 -11.26 23.92 0.13
N LEU A 362 -10.31 24.71 0.65
CA LEU A 362 -9.92 24.65 2.06
C LEU A 362 -11.09 24.94 3.01
N PHE A 363 -11.98 25.86 2.65
CA PHE A 363 -13.21 26.11 3.41
C PHE A 363 -14.19 24.94 3.36
N PHE A 364 -14.27 24.25 2.23
CA PHE A 364 -15.09 23.05 2.11
C PHE A 364 -14.54 21.93 3.01
N GLU A 365 -13.25 21.65 2.95
CA GLU A 365 -12.58 20.64 3.79
C GLU A 365 -12.74 20.92 5.28
N GLU A 366 -12.58 22.19 5.72
CA GLU A 366 -12.62 22.56 7.13
C GLU A 366 -14.04 22.61 7.71
N PHE A 367 -15.03 23.08 6.94
CA PHE A 367 -16.36 23.40 7.49
C PHE A 367 -17.50 22.53 6.95
N ALA A 368 -17.36 21.91 5.78
CA ALA A 368 -18.48 21.27 5.11
C ALA A 368 -18.34 19.76 4.96
N GLU A 369 -17.15 19.24 4.70
CA GLU A 369 -16.89 17.84 4.37
C GLU A 369 -17.43 16.88 5.43
N GLU A 370 -17.15 17.12 6.71
CA GLU A 370 -17.59 16.26 7.80
C GLU A 370 -19.12 16.16 7.97
N HIS A 371 -19.85 17.10 7.38
CA HIS A 371 -21.32 17.13 7.41
C HIS A 371 -21.97 16.33 6.28
N MET A 372 -21.21 15.83 5.31
CA MET A 372 -21.70 15.02 4.18
C MET A 372 -21.92 13.57 4.61
N ILE A 373 -22.84 13.35 5.56
CA ILE A 373 -23.09 12.03 6.15
C ILE A 373 -23.93 11.15 5.23
N GLN A 374 -25.06 11.68 4.72
CA GLN A 374 -25.89 10.97 3.76
C GLN A 374 -25.29 11.04 2.35
N PRO A 375 -25.64 10.12 1.43
CA PRO A 375 -25.13 10.15 0.06
C PRO A 375 -25.35 11.52 -0.59
N THR A 376 -24.26 12.24 -0.88
CA THR A 376 -24.26 13.62 -1.36
C THR A 376 -23.26 13.82 -2.48
N PHE A 377 -23.68 14.42 -3.58
CA PHE A 377 -22.81 14.94 -4.64
C PHE A 377 -22.51 16.40 -4.37
N VAL A 378 -21.23 16.73 -4.16
CA VAL A 378 -20.72 18.09 -4.08
C VAL A 378 -20.23 18.49 -5.47
N MET A 379 -20.88 19.47 -6.10
CA MET A 379 -20.69 19.80 -7.51
C MET A 379 -19.99 21.14 -7.68
N ASP A 380 -19.54 21.39 -8.92
CA ASP A 380 -19.06 22.70 -9.38
C ASP A 380 -17.82 23.16 -8.61
N HIS A 381 -16.77 22.33 -8.69
CA HIS A 381 -15.48 22.62 -8.09
C HIS A 381 -14.74 23.76 -8.80
N PRO A 382 -13.85 24.49 -8.10
CA PRO A 382 -13.05 25.54 -8.73
C PRO A 382 -12.04 24.97 -9.74
N ILE A 383 -11.72 25.80 -10.73
CA ILE A 383 -10.84 25.45 -11.84
C ILE A 383 -9.41 25.16 -11.38
N GLU A 384 -8.94 25.85 -10.34
CA GLU A 384 -7.58 25.78 -9.81
C GLU A 384 -7.20 24.35 -9.40
N ILE A 385 -8.15 23.63 -8.81
CA ILE A 385 -7.94 22.26 -8.31
C ILE A 385 -8.44 21.17 -9.28
N SER A 386 -8.74 21.53 -10.54
CA SER A 386 -9.39 20.60 -11.48
C SER A 386 -8.74 20.62 -12.88
N PRO A 387 -7.48 20.15 -13.01
CA PRO A 387 -6.68 20.33 -14.23
C PRO A 387 -7.14 19.53 -15.46
N LEU A 388 -8.00 18.52 -15.29
CA LEU A 388 -8.42 17.59 -16.35
C LEU A 388 -9.91 17.69 -16.69
N THR A 389 -10.58 18.72 -16.16
CA THR A 389 -12.04 18.88 -16.21
C THR A 389 -12.47 20.03 -17.11
N LYS A 390 -13.59 19.83 -17.79
CA LYS A 390 -14.21 20.85 -18.66
C LYS A 390 -14.79 22.01 -17.83
N LYS A 391 -14.54 23.25 -18.28
CA LYS A 391 -15.13 24.47 -17.69
C LYS A 391 -16.63 24.50 -17.87
N LYS A 392 -17.34 25.10 -16.92
CA LYS A 392 -18.76 25.44 -17.09
C LYS A 392 -18.88 26.60 -18.06
N PRO A 393 -19.73 26.50 -19.10
CA PRO A 393 -19.88 27.57 -20.09
C PRO A 393 -20.37 28.89 -19.49
N GLU A 394 -21.26 28.81 -18.50
CA GLU A 394 -21.88 29.95 -17.83
C GLU A 394 -20.99 30.62 -16.78
N ASN A 395 -20.03 29.89 -16.21
CA ASN A 395 -19.08 30.41 -15.24
C ASN A 395 -17.73 29.63 -15.30
N PRO A 396 -16.78 30.10 -16.12
CA PRO A 396 -15.51 29.40 -16.37
C PRO A 396 -14.55 29.29 -15.18
N ASP A 397 -14.82 29.95 -14.06
CA ASP A 397 -14.07 29.81 -12.82
C ASP A 397 -14.37 28.49 -12.12
N TYR A 398 -15.45 27.83 -12.54
CA TYR A 398 -15.87 26.51 -12.05
C TYR A 398 -15.93 25.51 -13.19
N VAL A 399 -15.85 24.23 -12.81
CA VAL A 399 -15.80 23.11 -13.75
C VAL A 399 -16.94 22.13 -13.51
N GLU A 400 -17.29 21.35 -14.53
CA GLU A 400 -18.27 20.26 -14.46
C GLU A 400 -17.67 19.05 -13.75
N ARG A 401 -17.49 19.16 -12.42
CA ARG A 401 -16.94 18.15 -11.53
C ARG A 401 -17.87 17.95 -10.35
N PHE A 402 -17.94 16.72 -9.86
CA PHE A 402 -18.46 16.45 -8.54
C PHE A 402 -17.56 15.47 -7.79
N GLU A 403 -17.59 15.56 -6.49
CA GLU A 403 -17.15 14.52 -5.60
C GLU A 403 -18.36 13.92 -4.89
N PHE A 404 -18.38 12.59 -4.76
CA PHE A 404 -19.43 11.87 -4.07
C PHE A 404 -18.99 11.56 -2.65
N PHE A 405 -19.77 12.01 -1.68
CA PHE A 405 -19.51 11.85 -0.26
C PHE A 405 -20.52 10.92 0.42
N MET A 406 -20.05 10.13 1.36
CA MET A 406 -20.83 9.42 2.39
C MET A 406 -20.01 9.34 3.67
N ASN A 407 -20.68 9.51 4.83
CA ASN A 407 -20.02 9.47 6.14
C ASN A 407 -18.86 10.47 6.29
N GLY A 408 -18.95 11.63 5.63
CA GLY A 408 -17.86 12.62 5.58
C GLY A 408 -16.63 12.13 4.83
N TRP A 409 -16.76 11.17 3.92
CA TRP A 409 -15.66 10.63 3.13
C TRP A 409 -15.93 10.79 1.65
N GLU A 410 -14.93 11.25 0.91
CA GLU A 410 -14.93 11.16 -0.54
C GLU A 410 -14.93 9.69 -0.97
N MET A 411 -15.97 9.28 -1.67
CA MET A 411 -16.20 7.92 -2.16
C MET A 411 -15.88 7.77 -3.64
N ALA A 412 -16.05 8.85 -4.40
CA ALA A 412 -15.78 8.92 -5.82
C ALA A 412 -15.57 10.37 -6.27
N ASN A 413 -14.83 10.53 -7.38
CA ASN A 413 -14.56 11.80 -8.03
C ASN A 413 -14.85 11.66 -9.54
N ALA A 414 -15.62 12.59 -10.10
CA ALA A 414 -16.09 12.50 -11.47
C ALA A 414 -16.23 13.87 -12.12
N TYR A 415 -16.11 13.89 -13.44
CA TYR A 415 -16.27 15.11 -14.21
C TYR A 415 -16.61 14.86 -15.68
N SER A 416 -17.05 15.94 -16.34
CA SER A 416 -17.01 16.02 -17.79
C SER A 416 -15.57 16.25 -18.23
N GLU A 417 -15.06 15.35 -19.05
CA GLU A 417 -13.65 15.29 -19.42
C GLU A 417 -13.24 16.48 -20.29
N LEU A 418 -12.13 17.13 -19.94
CA LEU A 418 -11.53 18.14 -20.80
C LEU A 418 -11.01 17.46 -22.07
N ASN A 419 -11.60 17.83 -23.21
CA ASN A 419 -11.24 17.28 -24.52
C ASN A 419 -10.71 18.33 -25.50
N ASP A 420 -10.46 19.56 -25.02
CA ASP A 420 -9.76 20.60 -25.76
C ASP A 420 -8.24 20.49 -25.52
N PRO A 421 -7.44 20.09 -26.52
CA PRO A 421 -6.01 19.93 -26.35
C PRO A 421 -5.27 21.25 -26.06
N ILE A 422 -5.81 22.39 -26.47
CA ILE A 422 -5.21 23.70 -26.24
C ILE A 422 -5.36 24.08 -24.77
N ASP A 423 -6.59 24.02 -24.23
CA ASP A 423 -6.87 24.28 -22.81
C ASP A 423 -6.11 23.27 -21.93
N GLN A 424 -6.08 21.98 -22.34
CA GLN A 424 -5.37 20.96 -21.59
C GLN A 424 -3.86 21.25 -21.48
N ARG A 425 -3.23 21.71 -22.57
CA ARG A 425 -1.82 22.10 -22.56
C ARG A 425 -1.55 23.28 -21.63
N GLU A 426 -2.46 24.26 -21.59
CA GLU A 426 -2.37 25.40 -20.67
C GLU A 426 -2.49 24.95 -19.20
N ARG A 427 -3.39 23.99 -18.92
CA ARG A 427 -3.55 23.41 -17.58
C ARG A 427 -2.30 22.67 -17.13
N PHE A 428 -1.70 21.85 -17.99
CA PHE A 428 -0.46 21.14 -17.66
C PHE A 428 0.70 22.12 -17.39
N LYS A 429 0.83 23.20 -18.18
CA LYS A 429 1.83 24.24 -17.89
C LYS A 429 1.62 24.90 -16.53
N ALA A 430 0.35 25.13 -16.14
CA ALA A 430 0.06 25.66 -14.81
C ALA A 430 0.45 24.68 -13.70
N GLN A 431 0.24 23.37 -13.90
CA GLN A 431 0.68 22.33 -12.98
C GLN A 431 2.22 22.28 -12.87
N GLU A 432 2.95 22.35 -13.99
CA GLU A 432 4.43 22.42 -13.98
C GLU A 432 4.94 23.67 -13.25
N ALA A 433 4.23 24.79 -13.34
CA ALA A 433 4.58 25.97 -12.56
C ALA A 433 4.40 25.78 -11.05
N LEU A 434 3.40 25.01 -10.62
CA LEU A 434 3.21 24.62 -9.22
C LEU A 434 4.32 23.66 -8.76
N LEU A 435 4.69 22.68 -9.59
CA LEU A 435 5.80 21.77 -9.33
C LEU A 435 7.11 22.54 -9.13
N ALA A 436 7.39 23.55 -9.99
CA ALA A 436 8.55 24.42 -9.87
C ALA A 436 8.55 25.29 -8.59
N GLN A 437 7.39 25.49 -7.96
CA GLN A 437 7.21 26.20 -6.69
C GLN A 437 7.26 25.25 -5.48
N GLY A 438 7.55 23.96 -5.70
CA GLY A 438 7.72 22.97 -4.63
C GLY A 438 6.47 22.15 -4.31
N ASP A 439 5.49 22.12 -5.19
CA ASP A 439 4.33 21.21 -5.08
C ASP A 439 4.67 19.85 -5.68
N ASP A 440 5.17 18.93 -4.85
CA ASP A 440 5.60 17.59 -5.28
C ASP A 440 4.46 16.69 -5.80
N GLU A 441 3.20 17.12 -5.65
CA GLU A 441 2.01 16.38 -6.07
C GLU A 441 1.46 16.88 -7.41
N ALA A 442 1.95 17.99 -7.92
CA ALA A 442 1.52 18.55 -9.20
C ALA A 442 1.96 17.65 -10.38
N ASN A 443 1.14 17.61 -11.42
CA ASN A 443 1.36 16.76 -12.58
C ASN A 443 2.37 17.38 -13.57
N THR A 444 3.15 16.53 -14.22
CA THR A 444 3.99 16.89 -15.36
C THR A 444 3.19 16.78 -16.66
N THR A 445 3.58 17.53 -17.69
CA THR A 445 2.98 17.43 -19.03
C THR A 445 3.13 16.02 -19.62
N ASP A 446 2.04 15.44 -20.07
CA ASP A 446 2.02 14.18 -20.84
C ASP A 446 1.78 14.50 -22.32
N GLU A 447 2.86 14.58 -23.10
CA GLU A 447 2.79 14.89 -24.52
C GLU A 447 2.07 13.81 -25.33
N ASP A 448 2.15 12.55 -24.96
CA ASP A 448 1.44 11.46 -25.64
C ASP A 448 -0.08 11.55 -25.40
N PHE A 449 -0.50 11.95 -24.19
CA PHE A 449 -1.90 12.22 -23.92
C PHE A 449 -2.42 13.45 -24.69
N LEU A 450 -1.63 14.52 -24.77
CA LEU A 450 -1.98 15.70 -25.60
C LEU A 450 -2.09 15.34 -27.08
N ASN A 451 -1.18 14.55 -27.63
CA ASN A 451 -1.27 14.04 -28.99
C ASN A 451 -2.55 13.22 -29.20
N ALA A 452 -2.97 12.41 -28.23
CA ALA A 452 -4.24 11.68 -28.31
C ALA A 452 -5.43 12.64 -28.36
N LEU A 453 -5.46 13.69 -27.54
CA LEU A 453 -6.51 14.70 -27.58
C LEU A 453 -6.55 15.46 -28.91
N GLU A 454 -5.40 15.73 -29.52
CA GLU A 454 -5.30 16.39 -30.85
C GLU A 454 -5.87 15.51 -31.98
N ILE A 455 -5.87 14.17 -31.83
CA ILE A 455 -6.57 13.26 -32.75
C ILE A 455 -8.07 13.41 -32.61
N GLY A 456 -8.56 13.77 -31.42
CA GLY A 456 -9.96 14.05 -31.13
C GLY A 456 -10.57 13.07 -30.13
N MET A 457 -10.99 13.58 -28.99
CA MET A 457 -11.74 12.84 -27.98
C MET A 457 -13.21 13.31 -27.99
N PRO A 458 -14.20 12.42 -28.08
CA PRO A 458 -15.60 12.82 -27.99
C PRO A 458 -15.93 13.41 -26.62
N PRO A 459 -17.04 14.16 -26.45
CA PRO A 459 -17.56 14.51 -25.13
C PRO A 459 -17.67 13.25 -24.28
N THR A 460 -17.10 13.26 -23.08
CA THR A 460 -16.93 12.05 -22.25
C THR A 460 -17.17 12.41 -20.80
N GLY A 461 -17.90 11.57 -20.08
CA GLY A 461 -17.96 11.58 -18.62
C GLY A 461 -17.04 10.48 -18.05
N GLY A 462 -16.29 10.82 -17.01
CA GLY A 462 -15.41 9.88 -16.30
C GLY A 462 -15.63 9.95 -14.80
N ILE A 463 -15.32 8.84 -14.12
CA ILE A 463 -15.43 8.73 -12.67
C ILE A 463 -14.43 7.71 -12.11
N GLY A 464 -13.83 8.05 -10.98
CA GLY A 464 -13.01 7.15 -10.16
C GLY A 464 -13.68 6.81 -8.83
N PHE A 465 -13.77 5.51 -8.50
CA PHE A 465 -14.36 5.00 -7.26
C PHE A 465 -13.31 4.38 -6.34
N GLY A 466 -13.29 4.79 -5.08
CA GLY A 466 -12.53 4.12 -4.03
C GLY A 466 -13.18 2.79 -3.62
N ILE A 467 -12.79 1.68 -4.22
CA ILE A 467 -13.38 0.36 -3.94
C ILE A 467 -13.16 -0.08 -2.49
N ASP A 468 -12.02 0.24 -1.93
CA ASP A 468 -11.74 -0.10 -0.53
C ASP A 468 -12.66 0.67 0.42
N ARG A 469 -12.89 1.97 0.19
CA ARG A 469 -13.84 2.79 0.96
C ARG A 469 -15.28 2.29 0.81
N MET A 470 -15.70 1.93 -0.42
CA MET A 470 -17.00 1.30 -0.65
C MET A 470 -17.15 0.01 0.16
N CYS A 471 -16.14 -0.84 0.17
CA CYS A 471 -16.15 -2.06 0.98
C CYS A 471 -16.21 -1.77 2.48
N MET A 472 -15.48 -0.75 2.98
CA MET A 472 -15.53 -0.35 4.38
C MET A 472 -16.95 0.01 4.82
N LEU A 473 -17.64 0.87 4.06
CA LEU A 473 -19.01 1.29 4.38
C LEU A 473 -20.01 0.14 4.29
N LEU A 474 -19.95 -0.66 3.22
CA LEU A 474 -20.88 -1.77 3.00
C LEU A 474 -20.65 -2.98 3.93
N THR A 475 -19.54 -3.05 4.64
CA THR A 475 -19.21 -4.14 5.58
C THR A 475 -19.06 -3.69 7.03
N ASP A 476 -19.35 -2.42 7.33
CA ASP A 476 -19.16 -1.80 8.65
C ASP A 476 -17.72 -2.04 9.18
N SER A 477 -16.73 -1.78 8.35
CA SER A 477 -15.31 -1.99 8.67
C SER A 477 -14.64 -0.67 9.02
N ALA A 478 -14.11 -0.53 10.23
CA ALA A 478 -13.62 0.72 10.78
C ALA A 478 -12.33 1.25 10.11
N ALA A 479 -11.53 0.37 9.53
CA ALA A 479 -10.27 0.75 8.89
C ALA A 479 -10.09 0.05 7.54
N ILE A 480 -9.37 0.72 6.62
CA ILE A 480 -9.02 0.16 5.30
C ILE A 480 -8.28 -1.18 5.43
N ARG A 481 -7.50 -1.37 6.51
CA ARG A 481 -6.81 -2.63 6.82
C ARG A 481 -7.76 -3.78 7.12
N ASP A 482 -8.99 -3.51 7.52
CA ASP A 482 -10.01 -4.54 7.77
C ASP A 482 -10.53 -5.15 6.46
N VAL A 483 -10.54 -4.38 5.39
CA VAL A 483 -10.99 -4.81 4.06
C VAL A 483 -9.84 -5.21 3.12
N LEU A 484 -8.59 -5.11 3.56
CA LEU A 484 -7.40 -5.60 2.86
C LEU A 484 -6.91 -6.90 3.50
N LEU A 485 -6.69 -7.95 2.68
CA LEU A 485 -6.19 -9.24 3.18
C LEU A 485 -4.81 -9.09 3.82
N PHE A 486 -3.91 -8.41 3.13
CA PHE A 486 -2.53 -8.16 3.57
C PHE A 486 -2.22 -6.66 3.43
N PRO A 487 -2.64 -5.83 4.40
CA PRO A 487 -2.34 -4.40 4.37
C PRO A 487 -0.85 -4.13 4.58
N THR A 488 -0.39 -2.99 4.09
CA THR A 488 0.96 -2.52 4.38
C THR A 488 1.09 -2.22 5.87
N MET A 489 2.08 -2.83 6.51
CA MET A 489 2.35 -2.70 7.94
C MET A 489 3.76 -2.16 8.17
N LYS A 490 3.92 -1.29 9.16
CA LYS A 490 5.24 -0.86 9.60
C LYS A 490 6.05 -2.07 10.05
N SER A 491 7.30 -2.20 9.58
CA SER A 491 8.20 -3.30 9.98
C SER A 491 8.41 -3.31 11.50
N LEU A 492 8.41 -4.51 12.09
CA LEU A 492 8.83 -4.67 13.47
C LEU A 492 10.36 -4.57 13.53
N ASP A 493 10.91 -4.12 14.67
CA ASP A 493 12.37 -4.04 14.85
C ASP A 493 13.06 -5.41 14.71
N SER A 494 12.36 -6.49 15.05
CA SER A 494 12.79 -7.88 14.82
C SER A 494 12.85 -8.28 13.33
N ASP A 495 12.13 -7.58 12.47
CA ASP A 495 12.03 -7.86 11.03
C ASP A 495 13.00 -7.02 10.20
N LYS A 496 13.69 -6.09 10.84
CA LYS A 496 14.78 -5.31 10.22
C LYS A 496 15.98 -6.22 10.00
N LYS A 497 15.86 -7.20 9.11
CA LYS A 497 17.05 -7.78 8.47
C LYS A 497 17.74 -6.66 7.71
N PRO A 498 19.09 -6.62 7.68
CA PRO A 498 19.76 -5.73 6.73
C PRO A 498 19.15 -6.02 5.37
N SER A 499 18.46 -5.05 4.81
CA SER A 499 17.81 -5.21 3.51
C SER A 499 18.89 -5.49 2.49
N GLY A 500 18.99 -6.75 2.04
CA GLY A 500 19.85 -7.17 0.94
C GLY A 500 19.34 -6.70 -0.43
N ILE A 501 18.37 -5.80 -0.46
CA ILE A 501 18.05 -5.01 -1.65
C ILE A 501 19.03 -3.86 -1.61
N PRO A 502 19.92 -3.71 -2.61
CA PRO A 502 20.68 -2.50 -2.74
C PRO A 502 19.65 -1.36 -2.73
N LYS A 503 19.74 -0.47 -1.74
CA LYS A 503 19.06 0.80 -1.86
C LYS A 503 19.54 1.37 -3.20
N THR A 504 18.66 1.46 -4.18
CA THR A 504 18.90 2.32 -5.32
C THR A 504 19.24 3.66 -4.69
N LYS A 505 20.50 4.05 -4.86
CA LYS A 505 20.97 5.35 -4.43
C LYS A 505 20.08 6.32 -5.19
N ASP A 506 19.35 7.09 -4.45
CA ASP A 506 18.71 8.36 -4.72
C ASP A 506 17.24 8.39 -4.30
N ALA A 507 16.97 7.92 -3.07
CA ALA A 507 16.08 8.66 -2.19
C ALA A 507 17.00 9.13 -1.06
N VAL A 508 17.54 10.29 -1.19
CA VAL A 508 18.04 11.05 -0.08
C VAL A 508 16.85 11.20 0.86
N VAL A 509 16.79 10.34 1.89
CA VAL A 509 16.12 10.76 3.11
C VAL A 509 17.00 11.91 3.56
N GLU A 510 16.62 13.12 3.26
CA GLU A 510 17.12 14.26 4.00
C GLU A 510 16.79 13.97 5.46
N GLU A 511 17.78 13.45 6.21
CA GLU A 511 17.79 13.71 7.63
C GLU A 511 17.65 15.22 7.70
N LYS A 512 16.54 15.68 8.28
CA LYS A 512 16.35 17.12 8.51
C LYS A 512 17.42 17.53 9.50
N ILE A 513 18.57 17.90 8.95
CA ILE A 513 19.67 18.46 9.72
C ILE A 513 19.16 19.79 10.27
N ASP A 514 19.15 19.94 11.56
CA ASP A 514 18.86 21.21 12.21
C ASP A 514 20.04 22.15 11.99
N PHE A 515 20.02 22.87 10.87
CA PHE A 515 21.11 23.79 10.50
C PHE A 515 21.37 24.88 11.54
N SER A 516 20.48 25.13 12.49
CA SER A 516 20.72 26.05 13.60
C SER A 516 21.81 25.55 14.56
N LYS A 517 22.11 24.24 14.54
CA LYS A 517 23.12 23.59 15.38
C LYS A 517 24.40 23.23 14.61
N VAL A 518 24.46 23.55 13.33
CA VAL A 518 25.62 23.29 12.46
C VAL A 518 26.52 24.53 12.46
N LYS A 519 27.81 24.32 12.70
CA LYS A 519 28.83 25.36 12.53
C LYS A 519 29.76 24.96 11.38
N VAL A 520 29.99 25.89 10.47
CA VAL A 520 30.96 25.76 9.38
C VAL A 520 32.07 26.82 9.58
N GLU A 521 33.27 26.52 9.09
CA GLU A 521 34.35 27.51 9.09
C GLU A 521 33.96 28.72 8.22
N PRO A 522 34.26 29.94 8.65
CA PRO A 522 33.98 31.14 7.87
C PRO A 522 34.78 31.14 6.56
N LEU A 523 34.24 31.81 5.56
CA LEU A 523 34.97 32.02 4.30
C LEU A 523 36.21 32.83 4.54
N PHE A 524 37.27 32.57 3.75
CA PHE A 524 38.45 33.40 3.77
C PHE A 524 38.14 34.79 3.18
N ASP A 525 38.70 35.82 3.79
CA ASP A 525 38.58 37.20 3.32
C ASP A 525 39.55 37.51 2.17
N GLU A 526 40.62 36.71 2.03
CA GLU A 526 41.63 36.86 0.96
C GLU A 526 41.23 36.09 -0.28
N TYR A 527 41.36 36.73 -1.45
CA TYR A 527 41.07 36.09 -2.75
C TYR A 527 42.35 35.37 -3.26
N VAL A 528 42.16 34.16 -3.81
CA VAL A 528 43.16 33.45 -4.59
C VAL A 528 42.99 33.86 -6.04
N ASP A 529 44.07 34.32 -6.70
CA ASP A 529 44.01 34.61 -8.12
C ASP A 529 43.89 33.35 -8.96
N PHE A 530 43.32 33.49 -10.15
CA PHE A 530 43.04 32.34 -11.04
C PHE A 530 44.33 31.60 -11.48
N GLU A 531 45.45 32.30 -11.64
CA GLU A 531 46.71 31.70 -12.00
C GLU A 531 47.25 30.76 -10.92
N THR A 532 47.11 31.17 -9.66
CA THR A 532 47.49 30.34 -8.51
C THR A 532 46.55 29.15 -8.36
N PHE A 533 45.22 29.36 -8.46
CA PHE A 533 44.24 28.28 -8.39
C PHE A 533 44.43 27.25 -9.52
N SER A 534 44.69 27.70 -10.76
CA SER A 534 44.83 26.84 -11.93
C SER A 534 46.06 25.93 -11.90
N LYS A 535 47.02 26.16 -10.98
CA LYS A 535 48.14 25.27 -10.70
C LYS A 535 47.76 24.02 -9.93
N SER A 536 46.57 23.98 -9.30
CA SER A 536 46.06 22.80 -8.59
C SER A 536 45.47 21.81 -9.59
N ASP A 537 45.86 20.54 -9.49
CA ASP A 537 45.36 19.47 -10.37
C ASP A 537 44.40 18.54 -9.59
N PHE A 538 43.10 18.84 -9.68
CA PHE A 538 42.05 18.03 -9.10
C PHE A 538 41.61 16.94 -10.07
N ARG A 539 41.54 15.68 -9.58
CA ARG A 539 41.18 14.52 -10.38
C ARG A 539 40.15 13.64 -9.65
N ALA A 540 39.30 13.02 -10.46
CA ALA A 540 38.52 11.89 -10.00
C ALA A 540 39.43 10.64 -10.01
N VAL A 541 39.46 9.89 -8.91
CA VAL A 541 40.25 8.67 -8.74
C VAL A 541 39.41 7.53 -8.21
N LYS A 542 39.70 6.30 -8.65
CA LYS A 542 39.01 5.11 -8.17
C LYS A 542 39.79 4.43 -7.07
N VAL A 543 39.10 4.06 -6.00
CA VAL A 543 39.69 3.31 -4.87
C VAL A 543 39.78 1.83 -5.26
N LYS A 544 41.00 1.34 -5.51
CA LYS A 544 41.29 -0.07 -5.76
C LYS A 544 41.41 -0.87 -4.48
N ALA A 545 42.04 -0.28 -3.46
CA ALA A 545 42.16 -0.87 -2.13
C ALA A 545 42.22 0.22 -1.06
N CYS A 546 41.75 -0.09 0.12
CA CYS A 546 41.84 0.75 1.30
C CYS A 546 42.15 -0.15 2.50
N GLU A 547 43.15 0.23 3.31
CA GLU A 547 43.57 -0.56 4.48
C GLU A 547 43.93 0.35 5.66
N ALA A 548 43.65 -0.14 6.87
CA ALA A 548 44.09 0.56 8.08
C ALA A 548 45.60 0.50 8.26
N VAL A 549 46.25 1.63 8.51
CA VAL A 549 47.71 1.69 8.69
C VAL A 549 48.12 1.05 9.99
N LYS A 550 48.95 0.00 9.94
CA LYS A 550 49.49 -0.68 11.14
C LYS A 550 50.16 0.35 12.05
N LYS A 551 49.83 0.36 13.33
CA LYS A 551 50.30 1.30 14.37
C LYS A 551 49.68 2.72 14.33
N SER A 552 48.66 2.98 13.52
CA SER A 552 47.86 4.21 13.59
C SER A 552 46.38 3.87 13.78
N LYS A 553 45.72 4.51 14.74
CA LYS A 553 44.27 4.40 14.92
C LYS A 553 43.48 5.39 14.05
N LYS A 554 44.17 6.29 13.33
CA LYS A 554 43.56 7.40 12.62
C LYS A 554 43.74 7.33 11.10
N LEU A 555 44.76 6.59 10.61
CA LEU A 555 45.16 6.63 9.21
C LEU A 555 44.60 5.44 8.44
N LEU A 556 44.02 5.74 7.27
CA LEU A 556 43.74 4.80 6.20
C LEU A 556 44.75 5.03 5.07
N GLN A 557 45.23 3.93 4.49
CA GLN A 557 46.06 3.92 3.30
C GLN A 557 45.21 3.54 2.09
N PHE A 558 45.21 4.40 1.10
CA PHE A 558 44.52 4.21 -0.16
C PHE A 558 45.45 3.82 -1.27
N THR A 559 45.04 2.82 -2.06
CA THR A 559 45.61 2.51 -3.38
C THR A 559 44.61 2.95 -4.43
N LEU A 560 44.98 3.97 -5.20
CA LEU A 560 44.08 4.70 -6.09
C LEU A 560 44.50 4.57 -7.54
N ASP A 561 43.53 4.35 -8.44
CA ASP A 561 43.69 4.52 -9.86
C ASP A 561 43.41 5.98 -10.23
N ASP A 562 44.40 6.69 -10.75
CA ASP A 562 44.30 8.08 -11.20
C ASP A 562 44.36 8.23 -12.73
N GLY A 563 44.19 7.11 -13.47
CA GLY A 563 44.18 7.07 -14.91
C GLY A 563 45.59 7.13 -15.56
N THR A 564 46.67 7.18 -14.77
CA THR A 564 48.05 7.23 -15.29
C THR A 564 48.64 5.85 -15.59
N GLY A 565 47.95 4.78 -15.21
CA GLY A 565 48.43 3.40 -15.34
C GLY A 565 49.32 2.95 -14.18
N THR A 566 49.64 3.83 -13.22
CA THR A 566 50.40 3.52 -12.01
C THR A 566 49.54 3.86 -10.79
N ASP A 567 49.45 2.93 -9.85
CA ASP A 567 48.63 3.13 -8.65
C ASP A 567 49.24 4.23 -7.76
N ARG A 568 48.40 5.14 -7.32
CA ARG A 568 48.75 6.25 -6.42
C ARG A 568 48.47 5.86 -4.98
N THR A 569 49.40 6.11 -4.09
CA THR A 569 49.20 5.92 -2.65
C THR A 569 48.90 7.25 -1.97
N ILE A 570 47.78 7.29 -1.18
CA ILE A 570 47.44 8.44 -0.33
C ILE A 570 47.11 7.91 1.06
N LEU A 571 47.61 8.60 2.09
CA LEU A 571 47.24 8.36 3.49
C LEU A 571 46.34 9.49 3.96
N SER A 572 45.24 9.13 4.62
CA SER A 572 44.27 10.10 5.18
C SER A 572 43.86 9.75 6.60
N GLY A 573 43.70 10.78 7.43
CA GLY A 573 43.34 10.64 8.88
C GLY A 573 41.87 10.40 9.16
N ILE A 574 41.18 9.64 8.34
CA ILE A 574 39.71 9.53 8.35
C ILE A 574 39.17 8.20 8.88
N HIS A 575 40.00 7.37 9.52
CA HIS A 575 39.58 6.08 10.07
C HIS A 575 38.55 6.19 11.20
N ALA A 576 38.36 7.38 11.78
CA ALA A 576 37.29 7.62 12.74
C ALA A 576 35.90 7.81 12.10
N TYR A 577 35.85 8.01 10.77
CA TYR A 577 34.64 8.36 10.03
C TYR A 577 34.24 7.31 8.99
N TYR A 578 35.20 6.47 8.53
CA TYR A 578 34.98 5.47 7.48
C TYR A 578 35.75 4.17 7.77
N GLU A 579 35.08 3.05 7.53
CA GLU A 579 35.75 1.75 7.48
C GLU A 579 36.34 1.50 6.09
N PRO A 580 37.49 0.81 5.97
CA PRO A 580 38.17 0.56 4.69
C PRO A 580 37.27 -0.06 3.61
N GLU A 581 36.41 -1.00 4.00
CA GLU A 581 35.55 -1.78 3.12
C GLU A 581 34.46 -0.91 2.44
N GLU A 582 34.06 0.19 3.08
CA GLU A 582 33.04 1.11 2.57
C GLU A 582 33.56 1.96 1.40
N LEU A 583 34.88 2.11 1.31
CA LEU A 583 35.56 3.01 0.37
C LEU A 583 36.03 2.31 -0.89
N VAL A 584 36.26 1.01 -0.86
CA VAL A 584 36.73 0.26 -2.03
C VAL A 584 35.69 0.31 -3.16
N GLY A 585 36.13 0.61 -4.38
CA GLY A 585 35.27 0.75 -5.55
C GLY A 585 34.61 2.10 -5.71
N LYS A 586 34.77 3.04 -4.75
CA LYS A 586 34.27 4.42 -4.88
C LYS A 586 35.16 5.28 -5.74
N THR A 587 34.58 6.35 -6.31
CA THR A 587 35.30 7.40 -7.05
C THR A 587 35.35 8.64 -6.19
N LEU A 588 36.58 9.07 -5.83
CA LEU A 588 36.83 10.19 -4.93
C LEU A 588 37.46 11.35 -5.69
N ILE A 589 37.40 12.55 -5.12
CA ILE A 589 38.12 13.72 -5.62
C ILE A 589 39.39 13.88 -4.84
N VAL A 590 40.52 14.04 -5.56
CA VAL A 590 41.84 14.27 -4.98
C VAL A 590 42.55 15.43 -5.65
N ILE A 591 43.44 16.10 -4.91
CA ILE A 591 44.49 16.94 -5.49
C ILE A 591 45.74 16.08 -5.70
N THR A 592 46.20 15.96 -6.94
CA THR A 592 47.21 14.98 -7.35
C THR A 592 48.62 15.55 -7.39
N ASN A 593 48.78 16.85 -7.51
CA ASN A 593 50.09 17.49 -7.73
C ASN A 593 50.68 18.13 -6.45
N LEU A 594 50.35 17.58 -5.29
CA LEU A 594 51.05 17.90 -4.04
C LEU A 594 52.37 17.11 -3.96
N PRO A 595 53.45 17.70 -3.40
CA PRO A 595 54.70 16.97 -3.19
C PRO A 595 54.47 15.79 -2.24
N PRO A 596 55.14 14.64 -2.48
CA PRO A 596 55.04 13.46 -1.62
C PRO A 596 55.38 13.81 -0.15
N ARG A 597 54.55 13.32 0.77
CA ARG A 597 54.76 13.51 2.22
C ARG A 597 54.89 12.15 2.90
N ALA A 598 56.03 11.92 3.54
CA ALA A 598 56.24 10.71 4.31
C ALA A 598 55.39 10.70 5.61
N MET A 599 54.53 9.71 5.74
CA MET A 599 53.68 9.49 6.93
C MET A 599 53.80 8.03 7.37
N MET A 600 54.26 7.79 8.60
CA MET A 600 54.49 6.44 9.13
C MET A 600 55.40 5.54 8.27
N GLY A 601 56.32 6.15 7.51
CA GLY A 601 57.25 5.45 6.60
C GLY A 601 56.67 5.09 5.23
N ILE A 602 55.50 5.66 4.88
CA ILE A 602 54.85 5.51 3.56
C ILE A 602 54.71 6.92 2.96
N ASP A 603 55.06 7.06 1.68
CA ASP A 603 54.88 8.33 0.97
C ASP A 603 53.45 8.51 0.49
N SER A 604 52.77 9.55 1.01
CA SER A 604 51.45 9.99 0.56
C SER A 604 51.58 10.99 -0.59
N CYS A 605 51.08 10.62 -1.77
CA CYS A 605 51.26 11.36 -3.02
C CYS A 605 49.98 12.09 -3.44
N GLY A 606 49.51 13.02 -2.64
CA GLY A 606 48.29 13.81 -2.86
C GLY A 606 47.44 13.89 -1.60
N MET A 607 46.22 14.45 -1.76
CA MET A 607 45.27 14.60 -0.64
C MET A 607 43.85 14.37 -1.13
N LEU A 608 43.08 13.60 -0.36
CA LEU A 608 41.62 13.43 -0.54
C LEU A 608 40.91 14.73 -0.16
N LEU A 609 39.87 15.11 -0.91
CA LEU A 609 39.02 16.23 -0.55
C LEU A 609 37.87 15.77 0.29
N SER A 610 37.58 16.51 1.34
CA SER A 610 36.44 16.27 2.25
C SER A 610 35.80 17.59 2.68
N ALA A 611 34.51 17.57 2.93
CA ALA A 611 33.80 18.63 3.60
C ALA A 611 33.78 18.34 5.12
N VAL A 612 34.07 19.34 5.92
CA VAL A 612 34.12 19.23 7.38
C VAL A 612 33.20 20.29 7.99
N HIS A 613 32.42 19.90 8.97
CA HIS A 613 31.58 20.81 9.75
C HIS A 613 31.43 20.28 11.19
N GLU A 614 30.92 21.10 12.08
CA GLU A 614 30.62 20.72 13.46
C GLU A 614 29.09 20.63 13.64
N GLU A 615 28.60 19.52 14.15
CA GLU A 615 27.19 19.32 14.48
C GLU A 615 27.07 18.91 15.96
N GLU A 616 26.29 19.66 16.72
CA GLU A 616 26.09 19.47 18.17
C GLU A 616 27.41 19.42 18.99
N GLY A 617 28.48 20.03 18.46
CA GLY A 617 29.80 20.07 19.10
C GLY A 617 30.74 18.92 18.71
N GLU A 618 30.32 18.05 17.77
CA GLU A 618 31.13 16.99 17.21
C GLU A 618 31.54 17.31 15.77
N GLU A 619 32.80 17.05 15.41
CA GLU A 619 33.29 17.18 14.04
C GLU A 619 32.72 16.05 13.17
N LYS A 620 32.12 16.44 12.04
CA LYS A 620 31.64 15.53 10.99
C LYS A 620 32.48 15.75 9.73
N LEU A 621 32.93 14.67 9.13
CA LEU A 621 33.73 14.70 7.91
C LEU A 621 33.08 13.84 6.82
N HIS A 622 32.90 14.43 5.64
CA HIS A 622 32.36 13.78 4.47
C HIS A 622 33.36 13.83 3.31
N LEU A 623 33.79 12.67 2.81
CA LEU A 623 34.61 12.59 1.59
C LEU A 623 33.80 13.07 0.40
N LEU A 624 34.41 13.89 -0.45
CA LEU A 624 33.81 14.28 -1.74
C LEU A 624 33.90 13.11 -2.72
N MET A 625 32.75 12.46 -2.94
CA MET A 625 32.57 11.35 -3.85
C MET A 625 31.84 11.83 -5.10
N VAL A 626 32.18 11.26 -6.25
CA VAL A 626 31.50 11.51 -7.52
C VAL A 626 31.01 10.19 -8.10
N ASP A 627 30.14 10.26 -9.12
CA ASP A 627 29.57 9.09 -9.77
C ASP A 627 30.68 8.12 -10.25
N ASN A 628 30.46 6.83 -9.98
CA ASN A 628 31.41 5.78 -10.36
C ASN A 628 31.54 5.57 -11.88
N HIS A 629 30.65 6.15 -12.71
CA HIS A 629 30.79 6.18 -14.17
C HIS A 629 31.85 7.18 -14.62
N ILE A 630 32.26 8.14 -13.78
CA ILE A 630 33.35 9.05 -14.11
C ILE A 630 34.65 8.26 -14.19
N PRO A 631 35.37 8.31 -15.31
CA PRO A 631 36.61 7.55 -15.48
C PRO A 631 37.72 8.06 -14.54
N ALA A 632 38.57 7.14 -14.07
CA ALA A 632 39.76 7.49 -13.32
C ALA A 632 40.64 8.46 -14.12
N GLY A 633 41.15 9.49 -13.47
CA GLY A 633 41.95 10.53 -14.09
C GLY A 633 41.18 11.69 -14.71
N ALA A 634 39.84 11.67 -14.68
CA ALA A 634 39.04 12.79 -15.15
C ALA A 634 39.38 14.07 -14.36
N LYS A 635 39.71 15.16 -15.07
CA LYS A 635 40.09 16.44 -14.47
C LYS A 635 38.86 17.22 -14.05
N LEU A 636 38.92 17.83 -12.86
CA LEU A 636 37.93 18.78 -12.38
C LEU A 636 38.42 20.21 -12.66
N TYR A 637 37.46 21.07 -13.03
CA TYR A 637 37.75 22.48 -13.38
C TYR A 637 36.98 23.41 -12.42
#